data_00d15b2c187195f7095c5fb82936f953
#
_entry.id   00d15b2c187195f7095c5fb82936f953
#
_cell.length_a   1.000
_cell.length_b   1.000
_cell.length_c   1.000
_cell.angle_alpha   90.00
_cell.angle_beta   90.00
_cell.angle_gamma   90.00
#
_symmetry.space_group_name_H-M   'P 1'
#
loop_
_entity.id
_entity.type
_entity.pdbx_description
1 polymer ?
#
loop_
_entity_poly.entity_id
_entity_poly.type
_entity_poly.pdbx_seq_one_letter_code
_entity_poly.pdbx_strand_id
1 'polypeptide(L)'
;MYKSYSMELAGRTLTVDIGRVAKQANGAALMHYGDTTVLATATASKEPREGIDFFPLSVEYEEKMYAVGKIPGGFNKREGKASEHAILTSRVIDRPMRPLFPKDYRNDVTLVDMVMSVDPECNPEIPAMLGSSIATCISDIPFDGPCATTQVGLIDGEFIINPTLAQKDMSDLQLTVASTRDKVIMIEAGANEVPEAKMIEAIYKAHEVNQEIIKFIDKIVAECGKEKHTYQSCAVPEELFAAIKEIVPPEEMEVAVFSDDKQTRENNVAQVTEKLKEAFADKEEWLAVLGEAVYQYQKKTVRKMILKDHKRPDGRAIKQIRPLAAEVDIIPRVHGSAMFTRGQTQICTVTTLAPLAEAQRLDGLDEFETSKRYMHHYNFPSYSVGETKPSRGPGRREIGHGALAERALVPVLPSEEEFPYAIRTVSETFESNGSTSQASICASTMSLEAAGVPIKKPVAGISCGLVTGDTDDDYIVLTDIQGLEDFFGDMDFKVAGTHDGITAIQMDIKIHGLTRQIVEEAIARTKEAREYILTEVIEKCIPGPRPSVGAYAPKIIQIQIDPQKIGDVVGQRGKTINTIIERTGVKIDITDEGAVSICGVDAKSMEEAKKMIEIIATDFEQGQIFTGRVISIKEFGAFVEFAPGKEGMVHISKICKERINRVEDVLTLGDKVTVICLGKDKMGRMSFSIKDVPEEARK
;
A
#
# COMPACT_ATOMS: atom_id res chain seq x y z
N MET A 1 11.30 -23.96 -33.79
CA MET A 1 10.03 -24.68 -34.08
C MET A 1 9.03 -24.32 -33.03
N TYR A 2 7.77 -24.07 -33.40
CA TYR A 2 6.70 -23.77 -32.42
C TYR A 2 6.30 -25.04 -31.68
N LYS A 3 6.16 -24.93 -30.33
CA LYS A 3 5.68 -26.00 -29.46
C LYS A 3 4.65 -25.41 -28.48
N SER A 4 3.65 -26.21 -28.14
CA SER A 4 2.61 -25.85 -27.16
C SER A 4 2.50 -26.93 -26.09
N TYR A 5 2.41 -26.52 -24.82
CA TYR A 5 2.32 -27.40 -23.68
C TYR A 5 1.13 -26.98 -22.82
N SER A 6 0.44 -27.94 -22.23
CA SER A 6 -0.70 -27.65 -21.38
C SER A 6 -0.72 -28.49 -20.10
N MET A 7 -1.26 -27.93 -19.03
CA MET A 7 -1.59 -28.61 -17.78
C MET A 7 -2.89 -28.05 -17.20
N GLU A 8 -3.56 -28.85 -16.39
CA GLU A 8 -4.68 -28.35 -15.56
C GLU A 8 -4.12 -27.75 -14.28
N LEU A 9 -4.53 -26.51 -13.97
CA LEU A 9 -4.14 -25.78 -12.78
C LEU A 9 -5.38 -25.17 -12.10
N ALA A 10 -5.71 -25.64 -10.91
CA ALA A 10 -6.89 -25.19 -10.15
C ALA A 10 -8.20 -25.27 -10.98
N GLY A 11 -8.40 -26.35 -11.74
CA GLY A 11 -9.58 -26.59 -12.57
C GLY A 11 -9.68 -25.77 -13.86
N ARG A 12 -8.59 -25.09 -14.26
CA ARG A 12 -8.49 -24.29 -15.48
C ARG A 12 -7.24 -24.67 -16.26
N THR A 13 -7.34 -24.61 -17.59
CA THR A 13 -6.21 -25.00 -18.43
C THR A 13 -5.17 -23.88 -18.51
N LEU A 14 -3.91 -24.22 -18.15
CA LEU A 14 -2.73 -23.39 -18.39
C LEU A 14 -2.02 -23.90 -19.63
N THR A 15 -1.84 -23.05 -20.65
CA THR A 15 -1.12 -23.38 -21.89
C THR A 15 0.09 -22.46 -22.08
N VAL A 16 1.18 -23.02 -22.56
CA VAL A 16 2.45 -22.33 -22.79
C VAL A 16 2.89 -22.54 -24.23
N ASP A 17 2.95 -21.47 -25.01
CA ASP A 17 3.42 -21.46 -26.39
C ASP A 17 4.86 -20.97 -26.47
N ILE A 18 5.78 -21.82 -26.96
CA ILE A 18 7.20 -21.50 -27.13
C ILE A 18 7.56 -21.38 -28.60
N GLY A 19 8.35 -20.37 -28.97
CA GLY A 19 8.83 -20.15 -30.33
C GLY A 19 7.80 -19.56 -31.28
N ARG A 20 6.66 -19.11 -30.80
CA ARG A 20 5.59 -18.49 -31.59
C ARG A 20 5.85 -17.00 -31.83
N VAL A 21 6.20 -16.26 -30.78
CA VAL A 21 6.36 -14.79 -30.76
C VAL A 21 7.68 -14.38 -30.11
N ALA A 22 8.08 -13.12 -30.21
CA ALA A 22 9.23 -12.50 -29.54
C ALA A 22 10.57 -13.27 -29.71
N LYS A 23 10.85 -13.76 -30.91
CA LYS A 23 12.01 -14.63 -31.21
C LYS A 23 13.38 -13.97 -31.07
N GLN A 24 13.44 -12.65 -30.89
CA GLN A 24 14.69 -11.90 -30.65
C GLN A 24 15.08 -11.84 -29.20
N ALA A 25 14.15 -12.11 -28.27
CA ALA A 25 14.45 -12.24 -26.84
C ALA A 25 15.28 -13.53 -26.63
N ASN A 26 16.10 -13.54 -25.56
CA ASN A 26 16.84 -14.72 -25.14
C ASN A 26 15.91 -15.90 -24.85
N GLY A 27 14.78 -15.61 -24.17
CA GLY A 27 13.67 -16.52 -23.95
C GLY A 27 12.33 -15.81 -24.04
N ALA A 28 11.29 -16.51 -24.52
CA ALA A 28 9.93 -15.99 -24.59
C ALA A 28 8.90 -17.11 -24.43
N ALA A 29 7.84 -16.84 -23.68
CA ALA A 29 6.69 -17.71 -23.49
C ALA A 29 5.41 -16.91 -23.65
N LEU A 30 4.50 -17.36 -24.53
CA LEU A 30 3.15 -16.83 -24.60
C LEU A 30 2.26 -17.71 -23.74
N MET A 31 1.80 -17.16 -22.64
CA MET A 31 1.05 -17.86 -21.60
C MET A 31 -0.43 -17.66 -21.80
N HIS A 32 -1.21 -18.72 -21.68
CA HIS A 32 -2.67 -18.68 -21.66
C HIS A 32 -3.18 -19.38 -20.40
N TYR A 33 -4.00 -18.71 -19.59
CA TYR A 33 -4.67 -19.28 -18.44
C TYR A 33 -6.16 -18.95 -18.55
N GLY A 34 -6.97 -19.92 -18.94
CA GLY A 34 -8.29 -19.62 -19.52
C GLY A 34 -8.14 -18.69 -20.74
N ASP A 35 -8.94 -17.63 -20.80
CA ASP A 35 -8.83 -16.59 -21.83
C ASP A 35 -7.83 -15.46 -21.47
N THR A 36 -7.21 -15.51 -20.30
CA THR A 36 -6.12 -14.60 -19.95
C THR A 36 -4.87 -14.93 -20.73
N THR A 37 -4.28 -13.92 -21.38
CA THR A 37 -3.07 -14.07 -22.20
C THR A 37 -2.00 -13.09 -21.73
N VAL A 38 -0.79 -13.63 -21.44
CA VAL A 38 0.38 -12.84 -21.04
C VAL A 38 1.58 -13.25 -21.89
N LEU A 39 2.28 -12.27 -22.47
CA LEU A 39 3.57 -12.49 -23.10
C LEU A 39 4.69 -12.22 -22.09
N ALA A 40 5.43 -13.27 -21.72
CA ALA A 40 6.60 -13.18 -20.85
C ALA A 40 7.88 -13.29 -21.68
N THR A 41 8.83 -12.37 -21.47
CA THR A 41 10.12 -12.37 -22.17
C THR A 41 11.28 -12.18 -21.20
N ALA A 42 12.42 -12.78 -21.51
CA ALA A 42 13.68 -12.60 -20.80
C ALA A 42 14.76 -12.19 -21.80
N THR A 43 15.47 -11.11 -21.50
CA THR A 43 16.53 -10.57 -22.35
C THR A 43 17.71 -10.17 -21.49
N ALA A 44 18.94 -10.51 -21.90
CA ALA A 44 20.17 -10.10 -21.21
C ALA A 44 21.10 -9.35 -22.15
N SER A 45 21.90 -8.42 -21.59
CA SER A 45 23.02 -7.79 -22.29
C SER A 45 24.14 -8.82 -22.53
N LYS A 46 24.96 -8.59 -23.56
CA LYS A 46 26.10 -9.47 -23.87
C LYS A 46 27.23 -9.30 -22.88
N GLU A 47 27.41 -8.10 -22.34
CA GLU A 47 28.46 -7.72 -21.43
C GLU A 47 27.89 -6.86 -20.27
N PRO A 48 28.50 -6.88 -19.08
CA PRO A 48 28.12 -5.97 -18.01
C PRO A 48 28.48 -4.52 -18.36
N ARG A 49 27.76 -3.56 -17.78
CA ARG A 49 28.10 -2.15 -17.88
C ARG A 49 29.38 -1.86 -17.07
N GLU A 50 30.20 -0.94 -17.56
CA GLU A 50 31.43 -0.52 -16.87
C GLU A 50 31.12 0.05 -15.49
N GLY A 51 31.86 -0.37 -14.46
CA GLY A 51 31.75 0.12 -13.08
C GLY A 51 30.51 -0.34 -12.32
N ILE A 52 29.77 -1.35 -12.82
CA ILE A 52 28.61 -1.87 -12.08
C ILE A 52 29.05 -2.82 -10.97
N ASP A 53 28.52 -2.58 -9.75
CA ASP A 53 28.84 -3.32 -8.53
C ASP A 53 27.68 -4.20 -8.02
N PHE A 54 26.52 -4.18 -8.71
CA PHE A 54 25.33 -4.96 -8.35
C PHE A 54 24.76 -5.71 -9.57
N PHE A 55 23.88 -6.68 -9.34
CA PHE A 55 23.17 -7.37 -10.41
C PHE A 55 21.95 -6.55 -10.88
N PRO A 56 21.97 -6.03 -12.12
CA PRO A 56 20.91 -5.16 -12.65
C PRO A 56 19.75 -5.95 -13.27
N LEU A 57 18.90 -6.51 -12.45
CA LEU A 57 17.63 -7.13 -12.86
C LEU A 57 16.51 -6.08 -12.88
N SER A 58 15.86 -5.93 -14.04
CA SER A 58 14.62 -5.16 -14.22
C SER A 58 13.47 -6.08 -14.53
N VAL A 59 12.38 -5.96 -13.80
CA VAL A 59 11.12 -6.65 -14.08
C VAL A 59 10.05 -5.61 -14.36
N GLU A 60 9.38 -5.75 -15.52
CA GLU A 60 8.35 -4.84 -15.99
C GLU A 60 7.06 -5.64 -16.25
N TYR A 61 6.07 -5.43 -15.40
CA TYR A 61 4.71 -5.92 -15.61
C TYR A 61 3.90 -4.83 -16.29
N GLU A 62 3.47 -5.09 -17.53
CA GLU A 62 2.81 -4.09 -18.36
C GLU A 62 1.32 -4.36 -18.49
N GLU A 63 0.53 -3.49 -17.89
CA GLU A 63 -0.93 -3.48 -17.98
C GLU A 63 -1.36 -2.75 -19.26
N LYS A 64 -2.00 -3.48 -20.17
CA LYS A 64 -2.54 -2.91 -21.41
C LYS A 64 -4.07 -2.79 -21.28
N MET A 65 -4.60 -1.58 -21.34
CA MET A 65 -6.04 -1.33 -21.16
C MET A 65 -6.90 -2.04 -22.21
N TYR A 66 -6.36 -2.32 -23.39
CA TYR A 66 -7.05 -3.12 -24.40
C TYR A 66 -7.30 -4.57 -23.94
N ALA A 67 -6.55 -5.08 -22.95
CA ALA A 67 -6.74 -6.42 -22.40
C ALA A 67 -8.12 -6.63 -21.75
N VAL A 68 -8.76 -5.52 -21.33
CA VAL A 68 -10.13 -5.47 -20.78
C VAL A 68 -11.05 -4.58 -21.65
N GLY A 69 -10.68 -4.34 -22.92
CA GLY A 69 -11.50 -3.58 -23.86
C GLY A 69 -11.63 -2.09 -23.55
N LYS A 70 -10.75 -1.52 -22.72
CA LYS A 70 -10.78 -0.10 -22.31
C LYS A 70 -9.79 0.75 -23.09
N ILE A 71 -10.12 2.03 -23.30
CA ILE A 71 -9.20 3.07 -23.71
C ILE A 71 -8.70 3.78 -22.46
N PRO A 72 -7.38 4.01 -22.30
CA PRO A 72 -6.84 4.69 -21.12
C PRO A 72 -7.55 6.00 -20.79
N GLY A 73 -7.89 6.23 -19.51
CA GLY A 73 -8.66 7.38 -19.04
C GLY A 73 -7.93 8.73 -19.15
N GLY A 74 -6.58 8.73 -19.18
CA GLY A 74 -5.76 9.92 -19.25
C GLY A 74 -5.97 10.76 -20.52
N PHE A 75 -5.52 12.02 -20.49
CA PHE A 75 -5.71 12.98 -21.60
C PHE A 75 -5.17 12.47 -22.94
N ASN A 76 -3.99 11.85 -22.95
CA ASN A 76 -3.35 11.33 -24.17
C ASN A 76 -3.93 10.01 -24.68
N LYS A 77 -4.89 9.41 -23.97
CA LYS A 77 -5.50 8.11 -24.30
C LYS A 77 -4.48 7.01 -24.59
N ARG A 78 -3.39 7.02 -23.84
CA ARG A 78 -2.28 6.08 -23.89
C ARG A 78 -1.83 5.71 -22.49
N GLU A 79 -1.39 4.47 -22.29
CA GLU A 79 -0.76 4.02 -21.06
C GLU A 79 0.46 4.92 -20.76
N GLY A 80 0.57 5.34 -19.52
CA GLY A 80 1.65 6.20 -19.03
C GLY A 80 2.72 5.44 -18.25
N LYS A 81 3.04 5.94 -17.05
CA LYS A 81 3.89 5.22 -16.09
C LYS A 81 3.15 3.99 -15.57
N ALA A 82 3.93 2.97 -15.15
CA ALA A 82 3.38 1.80 -14.50
C ALA A 82 2.49 2.19 -13.31
N SER A 83 1.34 1.54 -13.18
CA SER A 83 0.42 1.70 -12.05
C SER A 83 1.08 1.22 -10.75
N GLU A 84 0.52 1.56 -9.60
CA GLU A 84 0.95 1.00 -8.32
C GLU A 84 0.86 -0.53 -8.33
N HIS A 85 -0.24 -1.09 -8.83
CA HIS A 85 -0.44 -2.52 -9.00
C HIS A 85 0.64 -3.17 -9.89
N ALA A 86 0.95 -2.58 -11.05
CA ALA A 86 1.99 -3.08 -11.95
C ALA A 86 3.39 -3.07 -11.29
N ILE A 87 3.70 -2.04 -10.49
CA ILE A 87 4.96 -1.96 -9.73
C ILE A 87 5.01 -3.05 -8.66
N LEU A 88 3.91 -3.29 -7.94
CA LEU A 88 3.84 -4.32 -6.91
C LEU A 88 3.97 -5.73 -7.51
N THR A 89 3.27 -6.00 -8.60
CA THR A 89 3.37 -7.28 -9.34
C THR A 89 4.78 -7.51 -9.87
N SER A 90 5.42 -6.49 -10.45
CA SER A 90 6.83 -6.56 -10.86
C SER A 90 7.75 -6.96 -9.69
N ARG A 91 7.50 -6.44 -8.49
CA ARG A 91 8.27 -6.79 -7.28
C ARG A 91 8.00 -8.22 -6.80
N VAL A 92 6.76 -8.70 -6.93
CA VAL A 92 6.40 -10.09 -6.60
C VAL A 92 7.10 -11.07 -7.54
N ILE A 93 7.31 -10.70 -8.82
CA ILE A 93 8.06 -11.50 -9.80
C ILE A 93 9.57 -11.42 -9.53
N ASP A 94 10.13 -10.23 -9.28
CA ASP A 94 11.57 -10.00 -9.03
C ASP A 94 12.09 -10.84 -7.84
N ARG A 95 11.38 -10.83 -6.72
CA ARG A 95 11.86 -11.42 -5.45
C ARG A 95 12.21 -12.91 -5.53
N PRO A 96 11.38 -13.81 -6.07
CA PRO A 96 11.74 -15.22 -6.20
C PRO A 96 12.75 -15.49 -7.32
N MET A 97 12.83 -14.61 -8.33
CA MET A 97 13.73 -14.79 -9.46
C MET A 97 15.17 -14.39 -9.14
N ARG A 98 15.34 -13.25 -8.48
CA ARG A 98 16.64 -12.63 -8.20
C ARG A 98 17.65 -13.55 -7.48
N PRO A 99 17.28 -14.32 -6.44
CA PRO A 99 18.22 -15.23 -5.75
C PRO A 99 18.71 -16.40 -6.58
N LEU A 100 18.06 -16.68 -7.71
CA LEU A 100 18.36 -17.81 -8.59
C LEU A 100 19.37 -17.47 -9.69
N PHE A 101 19.78 -16.20 -9.82
CA PHE A 101 20.90 -15.81 -10.67
C PHE A 101 22.23 -15.98 -9.93
N PRO A 102 23.34 -16.25 -10.65
CA PRO A 102 24.67 -16.36 -10.05
C PRO A 102 25.05 -15.06 -9.32
N LYS A 103 25.64 -15.15 -8.14
CA LYS A 103 25.99 -13.99 -7.29
C LYS A 103 27.01 -13.04 -7.90
N ASP A 104 27.83 -13.55 -8.81
CA ASP A 104 28.88 -12.83 -9.54
C ASP A 104 28.50 -12.41 -10.98
N TYR A 105 27.22 -12.61 -11.35
CA TYR A 105 26.66 -12.20 -12.64
C TYR A 105 26.28 -10.71 -12.61
N ARG A 106 26.73 -9.92 -13.60
CA ARG A 106 26.53 -8.47 -13.65
C ARG A 106 25.95 -7.95 -14.97
N ASN A 107 25.64 -8.85 -15.93
CA ASN A 107 24.95 -8.42 -17.15
C ASN A 107 23.56 -7.88 -16.82
N ASP A 108 23.10 -6.88 -17.56
CA ASP A 108 21.71 -6.41 -17.44
C ASP A 108 20.75 -7.52 -17.85
N VAL A 109 19.74 -7.77 -17.04
CA VAL A 109 18.62 -8.67 -17.36
C VAL A 109 17.33 -7.91 -17.25
N THR A 110 16.48 -8.02 -18.27
CA THR A 110 15.14 -7.44 -18.30
C THR A 110 14.13 -8.54 -18.55
N LEU A 111 13.16 -8.66 -17.63
CA LEU A 111 11.96 -9.49 -17.77
C LEU A 111 10.79 -8.57 -18.08
N VAL A 112 10.03 -8.85 -19.11
CA VAL A 112 8.84 -8.09 -19.47
C VAL A 112 7.66 -9.05 -19.56
N ASP A 113 6.64 -8.79 -18.75
CA ASP A 113 5.37 -9.52 -18.70
C ASP A 113 4.26 -8.59 -19.18
N MET A 114 3.82 -8.75 -20.45
CA MET A 114 2.79 -7.91 -21.05
C MET A 114 1.44 -8.60 -21.01
N VAL A 115 0.48 -8.03 -20.27
CA VAL A 115 -0.90 -8.52 -20.19
C VAL A 115 -1.65 -8.12 -21.46
N MET A 116 -2.12 -9.10 -22.24
CA MET A 116 -2.76 -8.88 -23.54
C MET A 116 -4.25 -9.18 -23.54
N SER A 117 -4.74 -10.02 -22.63
CA SER A 117 -6.15 -10.33 -22.40
C SER A 117 -6.35 -10.73 -20.95
N VAL A 118 -7.48 -10.37 -20.36
CA VAL A 118 -7.84 -10.72 -18.97
C VAL A 118 -9.19 -11.43 -18.95
N ASP A 119 -9.19 -12.62 -18.36
CA ASP A 119 -10.36 -13.39 -17.97
C ASP A 119 -10.57 -13.19 -16.46
N PRO A 120 -11.72 -12.69 -15.99
CA PRO A 120 -12.00 -12.48 -14.58
C PRO A 120 -11.83 -13.73 -13.69
N GLU A 121 -11.95 -14.92 -14.26
CA GLU A 121 -11.72 -16.18 -13.54
C GLU A 121 -10.24 -16.59 -13.48
N CYS A 122 -9.38 -15.96 -14.27
CA CYS A 122 -7.96 -16.32 -14.45
C CYS A 122 -7.06 -15.10 -14.24
N ASN A 123 -6.64 -14.84 -12.98
CA ASN A 123 -5.79 -13.72 -12.64
C ASN A 123 -4.50 -13.66 -13.49
N PRO A 124 -4.21 -12.53 -14.19
CA PRO A 124 -3.05 -12.39 -15.08
C PRO A 124 -1.70 -12.43 -14.35
N GLU A 125 -1.65 -12.20 -13.05
CA GLU A 125 -0.42 -12.31 -12.26
C GLU A 125 0.16 -13.73 -12.29
N ILE A 126 -0.71 -14.76 -12.26
CA ILE A 126 -0.27 -16.16 -12.26
C ILE A 126 0.50 -16.52 -13.53
N PRO A 127 -0.06 -16.37 -14.75
CA PRO A 127 0.69 -16.64 -15.97
C PRO A 127 1.89 -15.70 -16.15
N ALA A 128 1.92 -14.47 -15.61
CA ALA A 128 3.07 -13.59 -15.63
C ALA A 128 4.24 -14.16 -14.81
N MET A 129 4.00 -14.52 -13.55
CA MET A 129 5.02 -15.10 -12.66
C MET A 129 5.58 -16.42 -13.21
N LEU A 130 4.72 -17.31 -13.69
CA LEU A 130 5.14 -18.57 -14.30
C LEU A 130 5.85 -18.36 -15.65
N GLY A 131 5.36 -17.43 -16.45
CA GLY A 131 5.94 -17.06 -17.74
C GLY A 131 7.35 -16.51 -17.62
N SER A 132 7.60 -15.61 -16.68
CA SER A 132 8.93 -15.08 -16.36
C SER A 132 9.92 -16.20 -15.99
N SER A 133 9.49 -17.14 -15.14
CA SER A 133 10.30 -18.31 -14.77
C SER A 133 10.60 -19.18 -16.00
N ILE A 134 9.58 -19.53 -16.79
CA ILE A 134 9.73 -20.36 -18.01
C ILE A 134 10.64 -19.66 -19.03
N ALA A 135 10.37 -18.39 -19.36
CA ALA A 135 11.14 -17.63 -20.33
C ALA A 135 12.63 -17.57 -19.97
N THR A 136 12.93 -17.37 -18.67
CA THR A 136 14.33 -17.34 -18.19
C THR A 136 14.97 -18.73 -18.21
N CYS A 137 14.25 -19.77 -17.78
CA CYS A 137 14.76 -21.14 -17.78
C CYS A 137 15.09 -21.67 -19.17
N ILE A 138 14.23 -21.39 -20.19
CA ILE A 138 14.49 -21.85 -21.58
C ILE A 138 15.51 -20.99 -22.33
N SER A 139 15.85 -19.79 -21.81
CA SER A 139 16.85 -18.90 -22.39
C SER A 139 18.27 -19.40 -22.18
N ASP A 140 19.23 -18.76 -22.84
CA ASP A 140 20.66 -18.95 -22.59
C ASP A 140 21.20 -18.14 -21.41
N ILE A 141 20.35 -17.40 -20.68
CA ILE A 141 20.73 -16.62 -19.49
C ILE A 141 21.06 -17.56 -18.34
N PRO A 142 22.19 -17.39 -17.61
CA PRO A 142 22.51 -18.16 -16.41
C PRO A 142 21.45 -17.98 -15.33
N PHE A 143 20.76 -19.06 -14.98
CA PHE A 143 19.65 -19.04 -14.02
C PHE A 143 19.44 -20.44 -13.43
N ASP A 144 19.40 -20.54 -12.11
CA ASP A 144 19.25 -21.80 -11.35
C ASP A 144 17.79 -22.04 -10.91
N GLY A 145 16.86 -21.84 -11.84
CA GLY A 145 15.44 -22.16 -11.67
C GLY A 145 15.10 -23.61 -12.07
N PRO A 146 13.80 -23.91 -12.18
CA PRO A 146 12.68 -22.98 -12.13
C PRO A 146 12.24 -22.57 -10.73
N CYS A 147 11.45 -21.50 -10.66
CA CYS A 147 10.54 -21.26 -9.55
C CYS A 147 9.10 -21.26 -10.06
N ALA A 148 8.19 -21.77 -9.24
CA ALA A 148 6.76 -21.71 -9.51
C ALA A 148 6.04 -20.92 -8.44
N THR A 149 4.93 -20.30 -8.80
CA THR A 149 4.16 -19.42 -7.91
C THR A 149 2.68 -19.76 -7.97
N THR A 150 2.05 -19.82 -6.79
CA THR A 150 0.63 -20.10 -6.61
C THR A 150 0.03 -19.06 -5.66
N GLN A 151 -1.21 -18.63 -5.93
CA GLN A 151 -2.01 -17.83 -5.01
C GLN A 151 -2.96 -18.74 -4.22
N VAL A 152 -3.21 -18.39 -2.94
CA VAL A 152 -4.13 -19.10 -2.04
C VAL A 152 -5.05 -18.11 -1.38
N GLY A 153 -6.35 -18.35 -1.51
CA GLY A 153 -7.42 -17.70 -0.74
C GLY A 153 -7.90 -18.59 0.40
N LEU A 154 -8.64 -17.99 1.34
CA LEU A 154 -9.31 -18.67 2.45
C LEU A 154 -10.76 -18.17 2.51
N ILE A 155 -11.72 -19.04 2.16
CA ILE A 155 -13.16 -18.72 2.14
C ILE A 155 -13.87 -19.78 2.97
N ASP A 156 -14.64 -19.37 3.97
CA ASP A 156 -15.37 -20.27 4.87
C ASP A 156 -14.49 -21.36 5.51
N GLY A 157 -13.21 -21.04 5.77
CA GLY A 157 -12.23 -21.95 6.34
C GLY A 157 -11.54 -22.91 5.36
N GLU A 158 -11.91 -22.90 4.09
CA GLU A 158 -11.37 -23.74 3.03
C GLU A 158 -10.35 -22.97 2.15
N PHE A 159 -9.25 -23.63 1.78
CA PHE A 159 -8.24 -23.07 0.91
C PHE A 159 -8.66 -23.14 -0.57
N ILE A 160 -8.61 -22.02 -1.26
CA ILE A 160 -8.89 -21.89 -2.69
C ILE A 160 -7.57 -21.59 -3.42
N ILE A 161 -7.20 -22.46 -4.35
CA ILE A 161 -5.99 -22.29 -5.17
C ILE A 161 -6.30 -21.37 -6.35
N ASN A 162 -5.47 -20.35 -6.55
CA ASN A 162 -5.62 -19.33 -7.58
C ASN A 162 -7.05 -18.76 -7.64
N PRO A 163 -7.53 -18.10 -6.58
CA PRO A 163 -8.90 -17.59 -6.52
C PRO A 163 -9.20 -16.65 -7.69
N THR A 164 -10.44 -16.68 -8.16
CA THR A 164 -10.97 -15.71 -9.14
C THR A 164 -11.02 -14.31 -8.54
N LEU A 165 -11.22 -13.26 -9.36
CA LEU A 165 -11.36 -11.89 -8.84
C LEU A 165 -12.52 -11.80 -7.83
N ALA A 166 -13.67 -12.37 -8.14
CA ALA A 166 -14.82 -12.39 -7.21
C ALA A 166 -14.55 -13.17 -5.91
N GLN A 167 -13.74 -14.23 -5.95
CA GLN A 167 -13.35 -14.98 -4.76
C GLN A 167 -12.34 -14.23 -3.89
N LYS A 168 -11.50 -13.38 -4.49
CA LYS A 168 -10.55 -12.54 -3.72
C LYS A 168 -11.28 -11.59 -2.77
N ASP A 169 -12.38 -10.98 -3.21
CA ASP A 169 -13.17 -10.05 -2.39
C ASP A 169 -13.83 -10.72 -1.17
N MET A 170 -14.14 -12.03 -1.27
CA MET A 170 -14.74 -12.81 -0.20
C MET A 170 -13.71 -13.52 0.69
N SER A 171 -12.43 -13.44 0.35
CA SER A 171 -11.38 -14.23 0.98
C SER A 171 -10.76 -13.52 2.18
N ASP A 172 -10.63 -14.22 3.31
CA ASP A 172 -9.89 -13.76 4.48
C ASP A 172 -8.37 -13.81 4.29
N LEU A 173 -7.89 -14.37 3.18
CA LEU A 173 -6.48 -14.51 2.88
C LEU A 173 -6.19 -14.26 1.40
N GLN A 174 -5.23 -13.40 1.14
CA GLN A 174 -4.63 -13.21 -0.17
C GLN A 174 -3.14 -13.55 -0.04
N LEU A 175 -2.78 -14.80 -0.27
CA LEU A 175 -1.43 -15.31 -0.11
C LEU A 175 -0.83 -15.67 -1.46
N THR A 176 0.39 -15.20 -1.72
CA THR A 176 1.21 -15.59 -2.87
C THR A 176 2.47 -16.27 -2.36
N VAL A 177 2.72 -17.50 -2.82
CA VAL A 177 3.91 -18.29 -2.46
C VAL A 177 4.65 -18.72 -3.71
N ALA A 178 5.94 -18.40 -3.77
CA ALA A 178 6.84 -18.98 -4.76
C ALA A 178 7.73 -20.06 -4.12
N SER A 179 8.01 -21.10 -4.89
CA SER A 179 8.82 -22.23 -4.46
C SER A 179 9.84 -22.62 -5.52
N THR A 180 11.00 -23.13 -5.07
CA THR A 180 11.92 -23.95 -5.85
C THR A 180 11.53 -25.43 -5.71
N ARG A 181 12.35 -26.35 -6.21
CA ARG A 181 12.05 -27.82 -6.15
C ARG A 181 11.81 -28.32 -4.73
N ASP A 182 12.51 -27.76 -3.75
CA ASP A 182 12.50 -28.31 -2.37
C ASP A 182 12.06 -27.29 -1.33
N LYS A 183 12.07 -25.99 -1.63
CA LYS A 183 11.98 -24.92 -0.62
C LYS A 183 11.05 -23.79 -1.05
N VAL A 184 10.52 -23.08 -0.06
CA VAL A 184 9.77 -21.84 -0.27
C VAL A 184 10.76 -20.68 -0.47
N ILE A 185 10.62 -19.91 -1.56
CA ILE A 185 11.56 -18.85 -1.92
C ILE A 185 10.95 -17.44 -1.78
N MET A 186 9.63 -17.31 -1.74
CA MET A 186 8.95 -16.03 -1.53
C MET A 186 7.58 -16.26 -0.90
N ILE A 187 7.22 -15.39 0.05
CA ILE A 187 5.89 -15.32 0.66
C ILE A 187 5.45 -13.86 0.66
N GLU A 188 4.24 -13.60 0.19
CA GLU A 188 3.56 -12.31 0.36
C GLU A 188 2.09 -12.55 0.69
N ALA A 189 1.60 -11.93 1.77
CA ALA A 189 0.22 -12.10 2.20
C ALA A 189 -0.40 -10.80 2.68
N GLY A 190 -1.71 -10.67 2.42
CA GLY A 190 -2.65 -9.85 3.14
C GLY A 190 -3.70 -10.76 3.76
N ALA A 191 -4.14 -10.50 5.00
CA ALA A 191 -5.03 -11.40 5.70
C ALA A 191 -5.92 -10.67 6.71
N ASN A 192 -7.13 -11.19 6.92
CA ASN A 192 -8.07 -10.71 7.93
C ASN A 192 -7.83 -11.43 9.25
N GLU A 193 -6.72 -11.08 9.96
CA GLU A 193 -6.33 -11.65 11.26
C GLU A 193 -6.25 -13.19 11.24
N VAL A 194 -5.64 -13.76 10.18
CA VAL A 194 -5.50 -15.21 10.04
C VAL A 194 -4.52 -15.77 11.08
N PRO A 195 -4.89 -16.80 11.87
CA PRO A 195 -4.01 -17.42 12.84
C PRO A 195 -2.74 -18.00 12.21
N GLU A 196 -1.61 -17.95 12.92
CA GLU A 196 -0.30 -18.37 12.43
C GLU A 196 -0.29 -19.81 11.92
N ALA A 197 -0.96 -20.74 12.63
CA ALA A 197 -1.05 -22.14 12.21
C ALA A 197 -1.75 -22.30 10.86
N LYS A 198 -2.84 -21.54 10.63
CA LYS A 198 -3.60 -21.57 9.37
C LYS A 198 -2.80 -20.93 8.23
N MET A 199 -2.02 -19.89 8.53
CA MET A 199 -1.10 -19.26 7.58
C MET A 199 -0.02 -20.26 7.13
N ILE A 200 0.57 -21.01 8.04
CA ILE A 200 1.57 -22.06 7.75
C ILE A 200 0.96 -23.15 6.86
N GLU A 201 -0.26 -23.63 7.18
CA GLU A 201 -0.98 -24.58 6.32
C GLU A 201 -1.15 -24.06 4.89
N ALA A 202 -1.58 -22.80 4.74
CA ALA A 202 -1.78 -22.17 3.43
C ALA A 202 -0.47 -22.09 2.62
N ILE A 203 0.63 -21.70 3.27
CA ILE A 203 1.96 -21.61 2.64
C ILE A 203 2.38 -22.97 2.07
N TYR A 204 2.24 -24.04 2.85
CA TYR A 204 2.66 -25.37 2.39
C TYR A 204 1.65 -26.02 1.45
N LYS A 205 0.38 -25.61 1.49
CA LYS A 205 -0.59 -25.99 0.45
C LYS A 205 -0.20 -25.40 -0.92
N ALA A 206 0.22 -24.14 -0.95
CA ALA A 206 0.75 -23.52 -2.16
C ALA A 206 2.04 -24.20 -2.63
N HIS A 207 2.94 -24.54 -1.70
CA HIS A 207 4.19 -25.22 -2.00
C HIS A 207 3.95 -26.57 -2.67
N GLU A 208 2.97 -27.37 -2.21
CA GLU A 208 2.57 -28.64 -2.84
C GLU A 208 2.13 -28.45 -4.30
N VAL A 209 1.28 -27.44 -4.56
CA VAL A 209 0.84 -27.11 -5.93
C VAL A 209 2.02 -26.66 -6.79
N ASN A 210 2.92 -25.86 -6.25
CA ASN A 210 4.11 -25.39 -6.93
C ASN A 210 5.01 -26.55 -7.39
N GLN A 211 5.08 -27.67 -6.66
CA GLN A 211 5.87 -28.84 -7.08
C GLN A 211 5.33 -29.47 -8.37
N GLU A 212 4.01 -29.51 -8.56
CA GLU A 212 3.42 -30.01 -9.80
C GLU A 212 3.70 -29.06 -10.99
N ILE A 213 3.64 -27.75 -10.73
CA ILE A 213 3.97 -26.73 -11.74
C ILE A 213 5.46 -26.85 -12.12
N ILE A 214 6.36 -27.02 -11.16
CA ILE A 214 7.81 -27.19 -11.41
C ILE A 214 8.08 -28.39 -12.31
N LYS A 215 7.44 -29.56 -12.07
CA LYS A 215 7.56 -30.73 -12.93
C LYS A 215 7.13 -30.41 -14.38
N PHE A 216 6.07 -29.63 -14.54
CA PHE A 216 5.61 -29.18 -15.85
C PHE A 216 6.62 -28.25 -16.52
N ILE A 217 7.19 -27.30 -15.79
CA ILE A 217 8.24 -26.41 -16.32
C ILE A 217 9.49 -27.19 -16.67
N ASP A 218 9.93 -28.13 -15.85
CA ASP A 218 11.10 -28.98 -16.11
C ASP A 218 10.97 -29.75 -17.44
N LYS A 219 9.76 -30.24 -17.75
CA LYS A 219 9.47 -30.87 -19.06
C LYS A 219 9.68 -29.90 -20.23
N ILE A 220 9.19 -28.66 -20.09
CA ILE A 220 9.36 -27.62 -21.12
C ILE A 220 10.85 -27.29 -21.31
N VAL A 221 11.57 -27.11 -20.20
CA VAL A 221 13.01 -26.79 -20.20
C VAL A 221 13.83 -27.92 -20.84
N ALA A 222 13.52 -29.17 -20.55
CA ALA A 222 14.20 -30.33 -21.14
C ALA A 222 14.06 -30.37 -22.67
N GLU A 223 12.94 -29.88 -23.22
CA GLU A 223 12.67 -29.90 -24.65
C GLU A 223 13.03 -28.61 -25.41
N CYS A 224 13.04 -27.45 -24.73
CA CYS A 224 13.18 -26.13 -25.34
C CYS A 224 14.35 -25.32 -24.79
N GLY A 225 14.98 -25.78 -23.69
CA GLY A 225 16.08 -25.08 -23.04
C GLY A 225 17.30 -24.91 -23.95
N LYS A 226 17.95 -23.76 -23.85
CA LYS A 226 19.22 -23.44 -24.50
C LYS A 226 20.37 -23.67 -23.54
N GLU A 227 21.55 -23.92 -24.06
CA GLU A 227 22.80 -23.92 -23.30
C GLU A 227 23.03 -22.51 -22.71
N LYS A 228 23.40 -22.45 -21.42
CA LYS A 228 23.62 -21.18 -20.74
C LYS A 228 24.91 -20.51 -21.23
N HIS A 229 24.84 -19.23 -21.54
CA HIS A 229 26.02 -18.48 -21.99
C HIS A 229 27.06 -18.33 -20.88
N THR A 230 28.31 -18.29 -21.26
CA THR A 230 29.41 -17.91 -20.35
C THR A 230 29.43 -16.41 -20.13
N TYR A 231 29.85 -15.98 -18.98
CA TYR A 231 29.92 -14.56 -18.62
C TYR A 231 31.22 -14.23 -17.87
N GLN A 232 31.55 -12.95 -17.81
CA GLN A 232 32.66 -12.46 -17.01
C GLN A 232 32.26 -12.47 -15.54
N SER A 233 32.92 -13.33 -14.75
CA SER A 233 32.74 -13.36 -13.29
C SER A 233 33.32 -12.09 -12.64
N CYS A 234 32.55 -11.49 -11.73
CA CYS A 234 32.99 -10.39 -10.89
C CYS A 234 33.35 -10.87 -9.48
N ALA A 235 33.69 -12.14 -9.31
CA ALA A 235 34.11 -12.69 -8.03
C ALA A 235 35.45 -12.07 -7.57
N VAL A 236 35.58 -11.83 -6.27
CA VAL A 236 36.82 -11.32 -5.68
C VAL A 236 37.93 -12.39 -5.78
N PRO A 237 39.12 -12.05 -6.27
CA PRO A 237 40.24 -13.00 -6.34
C PRO A 237 40.64 -13.52 -4.95
N GLU A 238 40.84 -14.84 -4.84
CA GLU A 238 41.21 -15.48 -3.56
C GLU A 238 42.54 -14.91 -2.98
N GLU A 239 43.51 -14.56 -3.87
CA GLU A 239 44.77 -13.97 -3.50
C GLU A 239 44.59 -12.60 -2.82
N LEU A 240 43.71 -11.75 -3.33
CA LEU A 240 43.35 -10.49 -2.71
C LEU A 240 42.74 -10.72 -1.34
N PHE A 241 41.81 -11.69 -1.23
CA PHE A 241 41.17 -11.98 0.03
C PHE A 241 42.14 -12.49 1.10
N ALA A 242 43.13 -13.29 0.71
CA ALA A 242 44.20 -13.74 1.60
C ALA A 242 45.07 -12.56 2.04
N ALA A 243 45.52 -11.68 1.12
CA ALA A 243 46.32 -10.51 1.43
C ALA A 243 45.59 -9.51 2.36
N ILE A 244 44.29 -9.32 2.19
CA ILE A 244 43.49 -8.50 3.10
C ILE A 244 43.52 -9.05 4.52
N LYS A 245 43.43 -10.34 4.73
CA LYS A 245 43.46 -10.97 6.06
C LYS A 245 44.83 -10.88 6.74
N GLU A 246 45.91 -10.82 5.99
CA GLU A 246 47.27 -10.58 6.54
C GLU A 246 47.42 -9.15 7.08
N ILE A 247 46.83 -8.16 6.42
CA ILE A 247 46.92 -6.74 6.81
C ILE A 247 45.88 -6.40 7.89
N VAL A 248 44.69 -6.94 7.77
CA VAL A 248 43.55 -6.76 8.68
C VAL A 248 43.12 -8.12 9.22
N PRO A 249 43.67 -8.58 10.36
CA PRO A 249 43.30 -9.84 10.98
C PRO A 249 41.80 -9.90 11.32
N PRO A 250 41.21 -11.11 11.44
CA PRO A 250 39.76 -11.28 11.76
C PRO A 250 39.31 -10.52 13.01
N GLU A 251 40.16 -10.43 14.03
CA GLU A 251 39.90 -9.73 15.30
C GLU A 251 39.77 -8.22 15.08
N GLU A 252 40.56 -7.63 14.20
CA GLU A 252 40.51 -6.20 13.86
C GLU A 252 39.22 -5.90 13.10
N MET A 253 38.83 -6.76 12.13
CA MET A 253 37.55 -6.61 11.41
C MET A 253 36.37 -6.79 12.35
N GLU A 254 36.40 -7.73 13.28
CA GLU A 254 35.35 -7.94 14.28
C GLU A 254 35.14 -6.68 15.14
N VAL A 255 36.21 -6.05 15.60
CA VAL A 255 36.16 -4.78 16.34
C VAL A 255 35.57 -3.66 15.48
N ALA A 256 35.93 -3.59 14.21
CA ALA A 256 35.42 -2.57 13.29
C ALA A 256 33.92 -2.66 13.06
N VAL A 257 33.36 -3.88 12.96
CA VAL A 257 31.93 -4.08 12.70
C VAL A 257 31.09 -4.12 13.98
N PHE A 258 31.71 -4.20 15.17
CA PHE A 258 31.01 -4.28 16.45
C PHE A 258 30.76 -2.90 17.06
N SER A 259 29.55 -2.38 16.85
CA SER A 259 29.06 -1.15 17.48
C SER A 259 27.54 -1.09 17.39
N ASP A 260 26.89 -0.57 18.42
CA ASP A 260 25.46 -0.26 18.44
C ASP A 260 25.12 1.01 17.64
N ASP A 261 26.11 1.88 17.41
CA ASP A 261 25.98 3.08 16.60
C ASP A 261 26.42 2.84 15.14
N LYS A 262 25.51 3.09 14.21
CA LYS A 262 25.71 2.89 12.77
C LYS A 262 26.88 3.74 12.24
N GLN A 263 26.93 5.03 12.59
CA GLN A 263 27.93 5.95 12.07
C GLN A 263 29.33 5.61 12.57
N THR A 264 29.46 5.23 13.84
CA THR A 264 30.71 4.76 14.44
C THR A 264 31.22 3.53 13.70
N ARG A 265 30.36 2.57 13.43
CA ARG A 265 30.72 1.35 12.69
C ARG A 265 31.17 1.65 11.26
N GLU A 266 30.44 2.50 10.53
CA GLU A 266 30.80 2.92 9.18
C GLU A 266 32.17 3.63 9.16
N ASN A 267 32.47 4.50 10.12
CA ASN A 267 33.75 5.17 10.27
C ASN A 267 34.89 4.18 10.55
N ASN A 268 34.68 3.19 11.41
CA ASN A 268 35.66 2.16 11.70
C ASN A 268 36.00 1.34 10.45
N VAL A 269 34.98 0.91 9.68
CA VAL A 269 35.19 0.19 8.43
C VAL A 269 35.85 1.05 7.36
N ALA A 270 35.55 2.34 7.31
CA ALA A 270 36.24 3.28 6.42
C ALA A 270 37.72 3.38 6.73
N GLN A 271 38.11 3.42 8.01
CA GLN A 271 39.54 3.40 8.42
C GLN A 271 40.26 2.12 7.99
N VAL A 272 39.60 0.94 8.15
CA VAL A 272 40.13 -0.32 7.64
C VAL A 272 40.28 -0.29 6.12
N THR A 273 39.33 0.29 5.41
CA THR A 273 39.39 0.41 3.95
C THR A 273 40.52 1.31 3.48
N GLU A 274 40.75 2.44 4.14
CA GLU A 274 41.88 3.32 3.82
C GLU A 274 43.24 2.66 4.09
N LYS A 275 43.39 1.94 5.20
CA LYS A 275 44.60 1.13 5.51
C LYS A 275 44.89 0.12 4.38
N LEU A 276 43.88 -0.51 3.82
CA LEU A 276 44.02 -1.44 2.71
C LEU A 276 44.35 -0.75 1.39
N LYS A 277 43.78 0.43 1.12
CA LYS A 277 44.09 1.23 -0.07
C LYS A 277 45.57 1.67 -0.07
N GLU A 278 46.07 2.11 1.08
CA GLU A 278 47.49 2.47 1.23
C GLU A 278 48.41 1.26 1.00
N ALA A 279 48.05 0.09 1.53
CA ALA A 279 48.83 -1.15 1.40
C ALA A 279 48.84 -1.72 -0.04
N PHE A 280 47.80 -1.46 -0.82
CA PHE A 280 47.68 -1.93 -2.21
C PHE A 280 47.83 -0.81 -3.24
N ALA A 281 48.40 0.34 -2.88
CA ALA A 281 48.52 1.52 -3.74
C ALA A 281 49.19 1.25 -5.11
N ASP A 282 50.03 0.24 -5.21
CA ASP A 282 50.73 -0.20 -6.42
C ASP A 282 49.98 -1.30 -7.22
N LYS A 283 48.78 -1.72 -6.79
CA LYS A 283 48.01 -2.81 -7.37
C LYS A 283 46.64 -2.33 -7.88
N GLU A 284 46.60 -1.64 -9.02
CA GLU A 284 45.38 -1.05 -9.57
C GLU A 284 44.24 -2.08 -9.75
N GLU A 285 44.55 -3.31 -10.20
CA GLU A 285 43.55 -4.39 -10.38
C GLU A 285 42.85 -4.77 -9.06
N TRP A 286 43.60 -4.74 -7.93
CA TRP A 286 43.07 -5.02 -6.63
C TRP A 286 42.24 -3.85 -6.07
N LEU A 287 42.66 -2.62 -6.33
CA LEU A 287 41.94 -1.42 -5.92
C LEU A 287 40.57 -1.33 -6.60
N ALA A 288 40.44 -1.79 -7.85
CA ALA A 288 39.18 -1.78 -8.59
C ALA A 288 38.09 -2.64 -7.91
N VAL A 289 38.44 -3.72 -7.23
CA VAL A 289 37.51 -4.66 -6.57
C VAL A 289 37.63 -4.64 -5.05
N LEU A 290 38.43 -3.74 -4.46
CA LEU A 290 38.67 -3.68 -3.03
C LEU A 290 37.39 -3.43 -2.23
N GLY A 291 36.47 -2.58 -2.72
CA GLY A 291 35.20 -2.31 -2.07
C GLY A 291 34.38 -3.56 -1.86
N GLU A 292 34.24 -4.38 -2.92
CA GLU A 292 33.53 -5.67 -2.85
C GLU A 292 34.27 -6.66 -1.94
N ALA A 293 35.60 -6.70 -1.98
CA ALA A 293 36.42 -7.56 -1.11
C ALA A 293 36.21 -7.23 0.38
N VAL A 294 36.23 -5.95 0.74
CA VAL A 294 35.96 -5.48 2.11
C VAL A 294 34.52 -5.80 2.53
N TYR A 295 33.55 -5.57 1.64
CA TYR A 295 32.13 -5.94 1.88
C TYR A 295 31.99 -7.43 2.19
N GLN A 296 32.59 -8.30 1.38
CA GLN A 296 32.55 -9.75 1.61
C GLN A 296 33.28 -10.15 2.89
N TYR A 297 34.37 -9.47 3.26
CA TYR A 297 35.06 -9.71 4.52
C TYR A 297 34.21 -9.36 5.72
N GLN A 298 33.60 -8.17 5.72
CA GLN A 298 32.63 -7.79 6.75
C GLN A 298 31.49 -8.81 6.86
N LYS A 299 30.93 -9.23 5.73
CA LYS A 299 29.85 -10.22 5.67
C LYS A 299 30.26 -11.54 6.33
N LYS A 300 31.44 -12.06 5.98
CA LYS A 300 31.96 -13.31 6.58
C LYS A 300 32.20 -13.17 8.09
N THR A 301 32.74 -12.02 8.52
CA THR A 301 32.97 -11.73 9.94
C THR A 301 31.67 -11.66 10.72
N VAL A 302 30.69 -10.87 10.28
CA VAL A 302 29.40 -10.73 10.97
C VAL A 302 28.63 -12.06 11.01
N ARG A 303 28.64 -12.83 9.90
CA ARG A 303 27.98 -14.15 9.86
C ARG A 303 28.62 -15.13 10.83
N LYS A 304 29.96 -15.13 10.94
CA LYS A 304 30.69 -15.95 11.94
C LYS A 304 30.32 -15.54 13.37
N MET A 305 30.32 -14.23 13.67
CA MET A 305 29.92 -13.71 14.98
C MET A 305 28.53 -14.22 15.38
N ILE A 306 27.56 -14.18 14.45
CA ILE A 306 26.19 -14.62 14.74
C ILE A 306 26.10 -16.13 14.87
N LEU A 307 26.63 -16.91 13.89
CA LEU A 307 26.45 -18.35 13.82
C LEU A 307 27.29 -19.11 14.86
N LYS A 308 28.54 -18.68 15.10
CA LYS A 308 29.47 -19.43 15.96
C LYS A 308 29.60 -18.84 17.36
N ASP A 309 29.61 -17.50 17.45
CA ASP A 309 29.84 -16.82 18.72
C ASP A 309 28.52 -16.36 19.38
N HIS A 310 27.36 -16.52 18.69
CA HIS A 310 26.03 -16.06 19.11
C HIS A 310 26.00 -14.58 19.51
N LYS A 311 26.83 -13.77 18.81
CA LYS A 311 27.04 -12.36 19.09
C LYS A 311 26.55 -11.51 17.93
N ARG A 312 25.60 -10.63 18.19
CA ARG A 312 25.11 -9.66 17.20
C ARG A 312 26.05 -8.47 17.10
N PRO A 313 26.15 -7.77 15.93
CA PRO A 313 27.06 -6.65 15.73
C PRO A 313 26.83 -5.46 16.67
N ASP A 314 25.63 -5.32 17.21
CA ASP A 314 25.23 -4.28 18.17
C ASP A 314 25.19 -4.75 19.63
N GLY A 315 25.64 -5.96 19.89
CA GLY A 315 25.74 -6.55 21.25
C GLY A 315 24.43 -7.10 21.81
N ARG A 316 23.30 -7.01 21.08
CA ARG A 316 22.03 -7.58 21.50
C ARG A 316 22.05 -9.12 21.54
N ALA A 317 21.21 -9.69 22.39
CA ALA A 317 20.89 -11.12 22.35
C ALA A 317 20.07 -11.46 21.08
N ILE A 318 20.09 -12.72 20.65
CA ILE A 318 19.46 -13.19 19.40
C ILE A 318 17.98 -12.81 19.28
N LYS A 319 17.23 -12.87 20.39
CA LYS A 319 15.80 -12.54 20.45
C LYS A 319 15.50 -11.09 20.87
N GLN A 320 16.50 -10.32 21.22
CA GLN A 320 16.30 -9.00 21.79
C GLN A 320 15.88 -7.98 20.73
N ILE A 321 14.80 -7.26 21.02
CA ILE A 321 14.32 -6.12 20.23
C ILE A 321 15.14 -4.88 20.63
N ARG A 322 15.40 -3.98 19.67
CA ARG A 322 16.00 -2.66 19.93
C ARG A 322 15.15 -1.84 20.91
N PRO A 323 15.71 -0.85 21.62
CA PRO A 323 14.95 0.06 22.45
C PRO A 323 13.79 0.69 21.68
N LEU A 324 12.60 0.72 22.28
CA LEU A 324 11.37 1.21 21.67
C LEU A 324 10.88 2.47 22.37
N ALA A 325 10.38 3.43 21.57
CA ALA A 325 9.65 4.59 22.04
C ALA A 325 8.51 4.94 21.10
N ALA A 326 7.41 5.46 21.64
CA ALA A 326 6.23 5.86 20.89
C ALA A 326 5.67 7.16 21.44
N GLU A 327 5.22 8.04 20.53
CA GLU A 327 4.63 9.35 20.87
C GLU A 327 3.47 9.62 19.92
N VAL A 328 2.42 10.29 20.41
CA VAL A 328 1.30 10.77 19.59
C VAL A 328 1.22 12.30 19.65
N ASP A 329 0.51 12.93 18.70
CA ASP A 329 0.27 14.39 18.64
C ASP A 329 1.52 15.26 18.48
N ILE A 330 2.56 14.73 17.86
CA ILE A 330 3.82 15.47 17.67
C ILE A 330 3.71 16.61 16.65
N ILE A 331 2.71 16.58 15.76
CA ILE A 331 2.46 17.62 14.76
C ILE A 331 1.12 18.31 15.06
N PRO A 332 1.11 19.62 15.37
CA PRO A 332 -0.04 20.24 16.02
C PRO A 332 -1.29 20.45 15.15
N ARG A 333 -1.18 20.63 13.84
CA ARG A 333 -2.31 21.03 12.97
C ARG A 333 -2.83 19.96 12.04
N VAL A 334 -2.33 18.74 12.16
CA VAL A 334 -2.79 17.59 11.40
C VAL A 334 -3.99 16.93 12.07
N HIS A 335 -4.64 15.96 11.40
CA HIS A 335 -5.81 15.30 11.96
C HIS A 335 -5.45 14.23 12.99
N GLY A 336 -4.29 13.59 12.84
CA GLY A 336 -3.65 12.69 13.78
C GLY A 336 -2.19 12.51 13.41
N SER A 337 -1.31 12.30 14.37
CA SER A 337 0.10 12.01 14.13
C SER A 337 0.67 11.13 15.23
N ALA A 338 1.64 10.29 14.84
CA ALA A 338 2.39 9.45 15.76
C ALA A 338 3.82 9.27 15.29
N MET A 339 4.72 9.11 16.23
CA MET A 339 6.11 8.74 15.98
C MET A 339 6.41 7.41 16.67
N PHE A 340 7.06 6.53 15.93
CA PHE A 340 7.57 5.27 16.45
C PHE A 340 9.07 5.18 16.23
N THR A 341 9.79 4.92 17.31
CA THR A 341 11.25 4.81 17.31
C THR A 341 11.65 3.40 17.76
N ARG A 342 12.56 2.78 17.00
CA ARG A 342 13.14 1.48 17.32
C ARG A 342 14.66 1.53 17.09
N GLY A 343 15.42 1.76 18.17
CA GLY A 343 16.85 2.10 18.08
C GLY A 343 17.05 3.29 17.14
N GLN A 344 17.89 3.13 16.13
CA GLN A 344 18.17 4.14 15.09
C GLN A 344 17.23 3.99 13.87
N THR A 345 16.00 3.64 14.09
CA THR A 345 14.92 3.70 13.08
C THR A 345 13.77 4.51 13.64
N GLN A 346 13.43 5.62 12.98
CA GLN A 346 12.41 6.56 13.44
C GLN A 346 11.45 6.91 12.30
N ILE A 347 10.16 6.71 12.52
CA ILE A 347 9.08 6.99 11.57
C ILE A 347 8.04 7.91 12.20
N CYS A 348 7.70 8.96 11.49
CA CYS A 348 6.55 9.80 11.80
C CYS A 348 5.43 9.53 10.80
N THR A 349 4.26 9.12 11.28
CA THR A 349 3.07 8.97 10.44
C THR A 349 2.04 10.03 10.74
N VAL A 350 1.47 10.59 9.67
CA VAL A 350 0.41 11.61 9.72
C VAL A 350 -0.84 11.06 9.05
N THR A 351 -1.97 11.16 9.74
CA THR A 351 -3.29 10.80 9.22
C THR A 351 -4.06 12.04 8.79
N THR A 352 -4.66 11.97 7.60
CA THR A 352 -5.57 12.97 7.04
C THR A 352 -6.91 12.32 6.74
N LEU A 353 -7.99 12.95 7.19
CA LEU A 353 -9.37 12.55 6.95
C LEU A 353 -10.02 13.50 5.96
N ALA A 354 -10.80 12.98 5.03
CA ALA A 354 -11.51 13.75 4.01
C ALA A 354 -12.86 13.10 3.68
N PRO A 355 -13.80 13.80 2.99
CA PRO A 355 -15.00 13.17 2.46
C PRO A 355 -14.68 12.03 1.48
N LEU A 356 -15.60 11.07 1.33
CA LEU A 356 -15.45 9.92 0.42
C LEU A 356 -15.17 10.30 -1.04
N ALA A 357 -15.66 11.45 -1.50
CA ALA A 357 -15.35 11.99 -2.84
C ALA A 357 -13.83 12.21 -3.10
N GLU A 358 -13.02 12.26 -2.04
CA GLU A 358 -11.55 12.36 -2.13
C GLU A 358 -10.86 10.98 -2.18
N ALA A 359 -11.62 9.87 -2.21
CA ALA A 359 -11.07 8.54 -2.39
C ALA A 359 -10.27 8.46 -3.71
N GLN A 360 -9.19 7.70 -3.70
CA GLN A 360 -8.36 7.50 -4.89
C GLN A 360 -9.15 6.73 -5.95
N ARG A 361 -9.26 7.28 -7.15
CA ARG A 361 -9.83 6.57 -8.29
C ARG A 361 -8.78 5.62 -8.88
N LEU A 362 -9.20 4.40 -9.17
CA LEU A 362 -8.37 3.37 -9.78
C LEU A 362 -8.80 3.21 -11.25
N ASP A 363 -7.82 3.22 -12.14
CA ASP A 363 -7.99 3.00 -13.60
C ASP A 363 -7.04 1.85 -13.99
N GLY A 364 -7.44 0.62 -13.71
CA GLY A 364 -6.66 -0.59 -13.89
C GLY A 364 -7.38 -1.66 -14.70
N LEU A 365 -6.79 -2.86 -14.73
CA LEU A 365 -7.35 -4.04 -15.39
C LEU A 365 -8.47 -4.68 -14.57
N ASP A 366 -8.55 -4.40 -13.27
CA ASP A 366 -9.65 -4.84 -12.43
C ASP A 366 -10.90 -4.00 -12.73
N GLU A 367 -12.02 -4.65 -12.99
CA GLU A 367 -13.30 -4.00 -13.27
C GLU A 367 -14.12 -3.78 -12.00
N PHE A 368 -13.83 -4.49 -10.92
CA PHE A 368 -14.57 -4.44 -9.67
C PHE A 368 -14.04 -3.35 -8.75
N GLU A 369 -12.73 -3.18 -8.66
CA GLU A 369 -12.10 -2.17 -7.81
C GLU A 369 -11.89 -0.85 -8.58
N THR A 370 -12.81 0.10 -8.41
CA THR A 370 -12.77 1.41 -9.10
C THR A 370 -12.29 2.55 -8.22
N SER A 371 -12.26 2.36 -6.91
CA SER A 371 -11.80 3.36 -5.94
C SER A 371 -11.20 2.72 -4.69
N LYS A 372 -10.29 3.45 -4.04
CA LYS A 372 -9.64 3.08 -2.79
C LYS A 372 -9.80 4.21 -1.79
N ARG A 373 -10.52 3.99 -0.68
CA ARG A 373 -10.75 5.01 0.34
C ARG A 373 -9.62 5.11 1.38
N TYR A 374 -8.86 4.05 1.61
CA TYR A 374 -7.67 4.07 2.45
C TYR A 374 -6.41 4.07 1.59
N MET A 375 -5.55 5.04 1.84
CA MET A 375 -4.28 5.21 1.15
C MET A 375 -3.16 5.28 2.18
N HIS A 376 -2.13 4.47 2.02
CA HIS A 376 -0.92 4.54 2.83
C HIS A 376 0.28 4.89 1.96
N HIS A 377 0.86 6.07 2.14
CA HIS A 377 2.05 6.53 1.45
C HIS A 377 3.27 6.47 2.38
N TYR A 378 4.40 6.11 1.82
CA TYR A 378 5.66 5.96 2.54
C TYR A 378 6.76 6.73 1.80
N ASN A 379 7.49 7.56 2.54
CA ASN A 379 8.59 8.36 2.03
C ASN A 379 9.91 7.98 2.72
N PHE A 380 10.97 7.87 1.91
CA PHE A 380 12.31 7.52 2.38
C PHE A 380 13.33 8.56 1.87
N PRO A 381 13.41 9.74 2.49
CA PRO A 381 14.34 10.79 2.08
C PRO A 381 15.78 10.40 2.39
N SER A 382 16.73 10.89 1.57
CA SER A 382 18.13 10.52 1.66
C SER A 382 18.80 10.85 3.00
N TYR A 383 18.35 11.93 3.67
CA TYR A 383 18.87 12.29 5.00
C TYR A 383 18.63 11.21 6.06
N SER A 384 17.59 10.36 5.88
CA SER A 384 17.28 9.30 6.85
C SER A 384 18.38 8.26 7.01
N VAL A 385 19.25 8.15 6.03
CA VAL A 385 20.45 7.29 6.04
C VAL A 385 21.77 8.07 5.96
N GLY A 386 21.70 9.41 6.08
CA GLY A 386 22.89 10.28 6.03
C GLY A 386 23.45 10.50 4.61
N GLU A 387 22.67 10.23 3.56
CA GLU A 387 23.09 10.40 2.17
C GLU A 387 22.60 11.72 1.57
N THR A 388 23.33 12.19 0.55
CA THR A 388 22.94 13.36 -0.26
C THR A 388 22.44 12.91 -1.62
N LYS A 389 21.13 13.05 -1.86
CA LYS A 389 20.51 12.75 -3.17
C LYS A 389 19.45 13.80 -3.50
N PRO A 390 19.24 14.14 -4.79
CA PRO A 390 18.12 14.98 -5.19
C PRO A 390 16.79 14.34 -4.78
N SER A 391 15.86 15.16 -4.27
CA SER A 391 14.48 14.70 -4.00
C SER A 391 13.78 14.41 -5.32
N ARG A 392 13.42 13.16 -5.55
CA ARG A 392 12.61 12.69 -6.67
C ARG A 392 11.34 12.05 -6.11
N GLY A 393 10.34 11.81 -6.94
CA GLY A 393 9.15 11.07 -6.53
C GLY A 393 9.47 9.68 -5.97
N PRO A 394 8.50 9.00 -5.33
CA PRO A 394 8.72 7.69 -4.72
C PRO A 394 9.20 6.66 -5.74
N GLY A 395 10.21 5.89 -5.37
CA GLY A 395 10.71 4.77 -6.15
C GLY A 395 9.88 3.49 -5.90
N ARG A 396 10.19 2.42 -6.63
CA ARG A 396 9.50 1.13 -6.50
C ARG A 396 9.57 0.54 -5.07
N ARG A 397 10.65 0.85 -4.32
CA ARG A 397 10.83 0.38 -2.94
C ARG A 397 9.87 1.10 -1.99
N GLU A 398 9.75 2.42 -2.10
CA GLU A 398 8.83 3.21 -1.28
C GLU A 398 7.37 2.82 -1.55
N ILE A 399 7.00 2.60 -2.81
CA ILE A 399 5.66 2.10 -3.18
C ILE A 399 5.40 0.74 -2.53
N GLY A 400 6.36 -0.19 -2.60
CA GLY A 400 6.23 -1.51 -1.96
C GLY A 400 6.11 -1.45 -0.44
N HIS A 401 6.85 -0.56 0.23
CA HIS A 401 6.75 -0.37 1.68
C HIS A 401 5.42 0.25 2.09
N GLY A 402 4.93 1.23 1.32
CA GLY A 402 3.60 1.82 1.53
C GLY A 402 2.49 0.79 1.41
N ALA A 403 2.50 0.00 0.34
CA ALA A 403 1.52 -1.05 0.08
C ALA A 403 1.52 -2.16 1.15
N LEU A 404 2.69 -2.52 1.70
CA LEU A 404 2.77 -3.49 2.81
C LEU A 404 2.08 -2.95 4.07
N ALA A 405 2.32 -1.69 4.42
CA ALA A 405 1.68 -1.06 5.56
C ALA A 405 0.17 -0.85 5.35
N GLU A 406 -0.25 -0.47 4.14
CA GLU A 406 -1.66 -0.38 3.76
C GLU A 406 -2.37 -1.73 3.96
N ARG A 407 -1.82 -2.79 3.37
CA ARG A 407 -2.34 -4.15 3.48
C ARG A 407 -2.44 -4.64 4.93
N ALA A 408 -1.47 -4.27 5.77
CA ALA A 408 -1.47 -4.63 7.18
C ALA A 408 -2.59 -3.98 7.99
N LEU A 409 -3.04 -2.79 7.60
CA LEU A 409 -4.01 -1.99 8.35
C LEU A 409 -5.44 -2.09 7.83
N VAL A 410 -5.64 -2.39 6.53
CA VAL A 410 -6.97 -2.52 5.91
C VAL A 410 -7.93 -3.42 6.73
N PRO A 411 -7.52 -4.60 7.24
CA PRO A 411 -8.43 -5.49 7.97
C PRO A 411 -9.02 -4.91 9.26
N VAL A 412 -8.33 -3.96 9.87
CA VAL A 412 -8.76 -3.36 11.14
C VAL A 412 -9.49 -2.02 10.97
N LEU A 413 -9.59 -1.51 9.75
CA LEU A 413 -10.33 -0.27 9.51
C LEU A 413 -11.84 -0.46 9.71
N PRO A 414 -12.56 0.59 10.16
CA PRO A 414 -14.01 0.57 10.19
C PRO A 414 -14.59 0.49 8.78
N SER A 415 -15.82 -0.01 8.64
CA SER A 415 -16.54 0.03 7.38
C SER A 415 -16.82 1.46 6.93
N GLU A 416 -17.22 1.64 5.66
CA GLU A 416 -17.60 2.96 5.13
C GLU A 416 -18.86 3.49 5.81
N GLU A 417 -19.78 2.61 6.19
CA GLU A 417 -21.00 2.96 6.91
C GLU A 417 -20.71 3.45 8.33
N GLU A 418 -19.77 2.81 9.03
CA GLU A 418 -19.37 3.18 10.40
C GLU A 418 -18.54 4.47 10.43
N PHE A 419 -17.69 4.68 9.41
CA PHE A 419 -16.78 5.83 9.35
C PHE A 419 -16.62 6.32 7.91
N PRO A 420 -17.52 7.22 7.43
CA PRO A 420 -17.65 7.62 6.03
C PRO A 420 -16.59 8.63 5.60
N TYR A 421 -15.31 8.30 5.79
CA TYR A 421 -14.18 9.12 5.40
C TYR A 421 -13.27 8.40 4.41
N ALA A 422 -12.73 9.13 3.47
CA ALA A 422 -11.47 8.79 2.84
C ALA A 422 -10.34 9.06 3.84
N ILE A 423 -9.43 8.08 4.00
CA ILE A 423 -8.36 8.11 4.99
C ILE A 423 -7.03 8.04 4.27
N ARG A 424 -6.15 9.00 4.52
CA ARG A 424 -4.78 8.96 4.01
C ARG A 424 -3.78 9.01 5.14
N THR A 425 -2.92 8.01 5.25
CA THR A 425 -1.76 8.02 6.13
C THR A 425 -0.49 8.23 5.30
N VAL A 426 0.42 9.04 5.81
CA VAL A 426 1.73 9.28 5.21
C VAL A 426 2.80 9.03 6.24
N SER A 427 3.66 8.05 5.99
CA SER A 427 4.79 7.72 6.85
C SER A 427 6.07 8.36 6.31
N GLU A 428 6.65 9.26 7.09
CA GLU A 428 7.92 9.93 6.82
C GLU A 428 9.04 9.25 7.61
N THR A 429 10.06 8.76 6.89
CA THR A 429 11.24 8.17 7.52
C THR A 429 12.20 9.26 7.96
N PHE A 430 12.35 9.46 9.28
CA PHE A 430 13.29 10.44 9.82
C PHE A 430 14.68 9.84 10.00
N GLU A 431 14.78 8.59 10.40
CA GLU A 431 16.04 7.85 10.56
C GLU A 431 15.85 6.38 10.20
N SER A 432 16.83 5.73 9.59
CA SER A 432 16.77 4.34 9.17
C SER A 432 18.05 3.54 9.45
N ASN A 433 17.87 2.48 10.24
CA ASN A 433 18.84 1.41 10.42
C ASN A 433 18.14 0.04 10.36
N GLY A 434 17.38 -0.20 9.28
CA GLY A 434 16.70 -1.45 8.99
C GLY A 434 15.25 -1.52 9.48
N SER A 435 14.43 -2.23 8.70
CA SER A 435 13.01 -2.55 8.94
C SER A 435 12.09 -1.35 9.18
N THR A 436 12.27 -0.30 8.36
CA THR A 436 11.47 0.93 8.44
C THR A 436 10.01 0.73 8.08
N SER A 437 9.69 -0.17 7.14
CA SER A 437 8.29 -0.49 6.77
C SER A 437 7.48 -1.04 7.95
N GLN A 438 8.10 -1.85 8.81
CA GLN A 438 7.45 -2.39 10.00
C GLN A 438 7.25 -1.30 11.07
N ALA A 439 8.18 -0.39 11.22
CA ALA A 439 8.02 0.79 12.08
C ALA A 439 6.89 1.71 11.57
N SER A 440 6.72 1.83 10.23
CA SER A 440 5.62 2.62 9.65
C SER A 440 4.24 2.03 9.98
N ILE A 441 4.10 0.71 10.07
CA ILE A 441 2.86 0.06 10.52
C ILE A 441 2.54 0.44 11.96
N CYS A 442 3.52 0.36 12.87
CA CYS A 442 3.36 0.74 14.28
C CYS A 442 3.00 2.23 14.46
N ALA A 443 3.67 3.11 13.71
CA ALA A 443 3.35 4.54 13.75
C ALA A 443 1.96 4.83 13.16
N SER A 444 1.57 4.12 12.09
CA SER A 444 0.29 4.33 11.41
C SER A 444 -0.90 3.90 12.25
N THR A 445 -0.82 2.76 12.96
CA THR A 445 -1.89 2.32 13.86
C THR A 445 -2.16 3.39 14.93
N MET A 446 -1.12 3.92 15.57
CA MET A 446 -1.24 5.00 16.58
C MET A 446 -1.72 6.32 15.98
N SER A 447 -1.29 6.66 14.75
CA SER A 447 -1.73 7.88 14.06
C SER A 447 -3.22 7.81 13.69
N LEU A 448 -3.73 6.64 13.28
CA LEU A 448 -5.15 6.40 13.05
C LEU A 448 -5.97 6.55 14.33
N GLU A 449 -5.53 5.94 15.43
CA GLU A 449 -6.16 6.08 16.75
C GLU A 449 -6.15 7.51 17.24
N ALA A 450 -5.03 8.24 17.09
CA ALA A 450 -4.90 9.64 17.44
C ALA A 450 -5.81 10.55 16.60
N ALA A 451 -6.07 10.17 15.33
CA ALA A 451 -7.01 10.88 14.46
C ALA A 451 -8.49 10.63 14.82
N GLY A 452 -8.79 9.69 15.71
CA GLY A 452 -10.14 9.27 16.04
C GLY A 452 -10.78 8.33 15.03
N VAL A 453 -9.96 7.61 14.23
CA VAL A 453 -10.44 6.52 13.36
C VAL A 453 -10.72 5.32 14.25
N PRO A 454 -11.96 4.80 14.30
CA PRO A 454 -12.33 3.70 15.19
C PRO A 454 -11.84 2.36 14.62
N ILE A 455 -10.51 2.18 14.53
CA ILE A 455 -9.94 0.89 14.14
C ILE A 455 -10.35 -0.20 15.13
N LYS A 456 -10.58 -1.41 14.63
CA LYS A 456 -11.08 -2.53 15.45
C LYS A 456 -10.06 -2.97 16.49
N LYS A 457 -8.78 -2.96 16.14
CA LYS A 457 -7.64 -3.39 16.97
C LYS A 457 -6.35 -2.71 16.50
N PRO A 458 -5.37 -2.49 17.39
CA PRO A 458 -4.06 -2.02 16.97
C PRO A 458 -3.29 -3.12 16.21
N VAL A 459 -2.42 -2.70 15.29
CA VAL A 459 -1.55 -3.56 14.50
C VAL A 459 -0.10 -3.21 14.79
N ALA A 460 0.72 -4.20 15.05
CA ALA A 460 2.17 -4.05 15.12
C ALA A 460 2.87 -4.82 14.01
N GLY A 461 4.00 -4.30 13.56
CA GLY A 461 4.87 -4.93 12.59
C GLY A 461 6.30 -5.11 13.11
N ILE A 462 6.90 -6.25 12.79
CA ILE A 462 8.29 -6.57 13.11
C ILE A 462 8.93 -7.42 12.02
N SER A 463 10.26 -7.44 11.94
CA SER A 463 11.00 -8.34 11.06
C SER A 463 11.86 -9.32 11.83
N CYS A 464 12.06 -10.50 11.23
CA CYS A 464 13.08 -11.46 11.59
C CYS A 464 14.08 -11.61 10.45
N GLY A 465 15.33 -11.84 10.79
CA GLY A 465 16.38 -12.20 9.85
C GLY A 465 16.82 -13.64 10.01
N LEU A 466 17.65 -14.09 9.08
CA LEU A 466 18.22 -15.42 9.07
C LEU A 466 19.70 -15.34 8.70
N VAL A 467 20.51 -16.09 9.38
CA VAL A 467 21.88 -16.39 8.97
C VAL A 467 22.02 -17.91 8.93
N THR A 468 22.36 -18.46 7.75
CA THR A 468 22.56 -19.88 7.52
C THR A 468 24.04 -20.23 7.49
N GLY A 469 24.39 -21.44 7.89
CA GLY A 469 25.71 -22.04 7.72
C GLY A 469 25.80 -22.95 6.50
N ASP A 470 26.56 -24.02 6.62
CA ASP A 470 26.86 -24.94 5.52
C ASP A 470 25.75 -25.97 5.26
N THR A 471 24.87 -26.20 6.21
CA THR A 471 23.75 -27.15 6.13
C THR A 471 22.42 -26.48 6.47
N ASP A 472 21.33 -27.11 6.09
CA ASP A 472 19.97 -26.61 6.36
C ASP A 472 19.63 -26.55 7.87
N ASP A 473 20.33 -27.31 8.70
CA ASP A 473 20.17 -27.30 10.15
C ASP A 473 21.10 -26.33 10.88
N ASP A 474 22.13 -25.79 10.21
CA ASP A 474 23.04 -24.79 10.76
C ASP A 474 22.53 -23.37 10.43
N TYR A 475 21.61 -22.86 11.26
CA TYR A 475 21.04 -21.55 11.07
C TYR A 475 20.67 -20.85 12.39
N ILE A 476 20.54 -19.53 12.34
CA ILE A 476 20.01 -18.70 13.43
C ILE A 476 18.98 -17.73 12.89
N VAL A 477 17.79 -17.72 13.51
CA VAL A 477 16.75 -16.71 13.28
C VAL A 477 16.96 -15.55 14.26
N LEU A 478 17.07 -14.33 13.75
CA LEU A 478 17.27 -13.08 14.51
C LEU A 478 15.96 -12.31 14.63
N THR A 479 15.55 -11.94 15.82
CA THR A 479 14.40 -11.04 16.02
C THR A 479 14.85 -9.59 15.88
N ASP A 480 14.07 -8.75 15.16
CA ASP A 480 14.34 -7.32 14.95
C ASP A 480 15.70 -7.03 14.35
N ILE A 481 15.84 -7.29 13.05
CA ILE A 481 17.11 -7.04 12.34
C ILE A 481 17.38 -5.56 12.13
N GLN A 482 18.65 -5.17 12.27
CA GLN A 482 19.17 -3.88 11.83
C GLN A 482 19.72 -3.96 10.40
N GLY A 483 20.07 -2.79 9.82
CA GLY A 483 20.53 -2.70 8.44
C GLY A 483 21.67 -3.64 8.09
N LEU A 484 22.69 -3.76 8.94
CA LEU A 484 23.84 -4.65 8.70
C LEU A 484 23.42 -6.13 8.67
N GLU A 485 22.49 -6.53 9.52
CA GLU A 485 21.98 -7.90 9.58
C GLU A 485 21.05 -8.20 8.39
N ASP A 486 20.31 -7.19 7.88
CA ASP A 486 19.61 -7.31 6.61
C ASP A 486 20.61 -7.47 5.45
N PHE A 487 21.63 -6.64 5.35
CA PHE A 487 22.62 -6.72 4.25
C PHE A 487 23.37 -8.04 4.21
N PHE A 488 23.83 -8.54 5.34
CA PHE A 488 24.69 -9.72 5.44
C PHE A 488 23.96 -11.02 5.73
N GLY A 489 22.69 -10.94 6.17
CA GLY A 489 21.83 -12.08 6.37
C GLY A 489 21.26 -12.65 5.07
N ASP A 490 20.47 -13.71 5.22
CA ASP A 490 19.90 -14.49 4.13
C ASP A 490 18.39 -14.26 3.95
N MET A 491 17.72 -13.64 4.93
CA MET A 491 16.29 -13.40 4.94
C MET A 491 15.95 -12.10 5.67
N ASP A 492 14.95 -11.40 5.13
CA ASP A 492 14.19 -10.34 5.81
C ASP A 492 12.71 -10.77 5.80
N PHE A 493 12.23 -11.31 6.92
CA PHE A 493 10.89 -11.85 7.09
C PHE A 493 10.04 -10.90 7.92
N LYS A 494 9.13 -10.21 7.27
CA LYS A 494 8.28 -9.16 7.86
C LYS A 494 6.89 -9.69 8.12
N VAL A 495 6.41 -9.54 9.35
CA VAL A 495 5.05 -9.91 9.75
C VAL A 495 4.39 -8.77 10.50
N ALA A 496 3.18 -8.45 10.10
CA ALA A 496 2.30 -7.55 10.81
C ALA A 496 1.03 -8.28 11.25
N GLY A 497 0.44 -7.84 12.34
CA GLY A 497 -0.82 -8.40 12.85
C GLY A 497 -1.26 -7.78 14.16
N THR A 498 -2.44 -8.21 14.59
CA THR A 498 -3.05 -7.91 15.89
C THR A 498 -2.69 -9.00 16.91
N HIS A 499 -3.30 -8.96 18.09
CA HIS A 499 -3.22 -10.06 19.06
C HIS A 499 -3.84 -11.37 18.54
N ASP A 500 -4.84 -11.29 17.66
CA ASP A 500 -5.62 -12.46 17.21
C ASP A 500 -5.02 -13.16 15.99
N GLY A 501 -4.29 -12.42 15.14
CA GLY A 501 -3.73 -13.04 13.95
C GLY A 501 -2.93 -12.11 13.06
N ILE A 502 -2.46 -12.68 11.97
CA ILE A 502 -1.63 -12.02 10.97
C ILE A 502 -2.50 -11.18 10.03
N THR A 503 -2.06 -9.95 9.73
CA THR A 503 -2.69 -9.08 8.73
C THR A 503 -1.83 -8.90 7.48
N ALA A 504 -0.50 -9.02 7.58
CA ALA A 504 0.38 -9.00 6.41
C ALA A 504 1.68 -9.76 6.64
N ILE A 505 2.18 -10.37 5.57
CA ILE A 505 3.53 -10.95 5.49
C ILE A 505 4.22 -10.46 4.23
N GLN A 506 5.54 -10.20 4.36
CA GLN A 506 6.43 -10.06 3.22
C GLN A 506 7.77 -10.70 3.55
N MET A 507 8.23 -11.63 2.70
CA MET A 507 9.50 -12.30 2.84
C MET A 507 10.40 -12.01 1.65
N ASP A 508 11.60 -11.51 1.93
CA ASP A 508 12.69 -11.33 0.99
C ASP A 508 13.86 -12.21 1.39
N ILE A 509 14.44 -12.98 0.46
CA ILE A 509 15.56 -13.87 0.73
C ILE A 509 16.69 -13.71 -0.30
N LYS A 510 17.89 -14.16 0.09
CA LYS A 510 19.12 -14.09 -0.73
C LYS A 510 19.73 -15.46 -0.99
N ILE A 511 18.99 -16.51 -0.66
CA ILE A 511 19.34 -17.94 -0.82
C ILE A 511 18.25 -18.65 -1.62
N HIS A 512 18.45 -19.91 -1.98
CA HIS A 512 17.57 -20.69 -2.86
C HIS A 512 16.27 -21.21 -2.21
N GLY A 513 15.93 -20.72 -1.03
CA GLY A 513 14.69 -21.04 -0.34
C GLY A 513 14.87 -21.37 1.13
N LEU A 514 13.75 -21.48 1.84
CA LEU A 514 13.67 -21.78 3.27
C LEU A 514 13.02 -23.14 3.51
N THR A 515 13.54 -23.84 4.52
CA THR A 515 12.90 -25.06 5.03
C THR A 515 11.64 -24.71 5.84
N ARG A 516 10.76 -25.68 6.02
CA ARG A 516 9.55 -25.52 6.84
C ARG A 516 9.86 -25.07 8.26
N GLN A 517 10.88 -25.65 8.87
CA GLN A 517 11.31 -25.34 10.24
C GLN A 517 11.69 -23.85 10.38
N ILE A 518 12.42 -23.28 9.41
CA ILE A 518 12.81 -21.86 9.42
C ILE A 518 11.58 -20.95 9.31
N VAL A 519 10.63 -21.28 8.42
CA VAL A 519 9.39 -20.49 8.25
C VAL A 519 8.54 -20.52 9.54
N GLU A 520 8.37 -21.69 10.15
CA GLU A 520 7.63 -21.86 11.41
C GLU A 520 8.29 -21.08 12.56
N GLU A 521 9.62 -21.14 12.66
CA GLU A 521 10.36 -20.40 13.68
C GLU A 521 10.28 -18.88 13.46
N ALA A 522 10.40 -18.40 12.22
CA ALA A 522 10.28 -16.97 11.90
C ALA A 522 8.88 -16.44 12.25
N ILE A 523 7.82 -17.17 11.94
CA ILE A 523 6.44 -16.80 12.29
C ILE A 523 6.26 -16.77 13.82
N ALA A 524 6.77 -17.76 14.54
CA ALA A 524 6.70 -17.80 16.00
C ALA A 524 7.46 -16.62 16.66
N ARG A 525 8.68 -16.32 16.17
CA ARG A 525 9.50 -15.20 16.66
C ARG A 525 8.82 -13.85 16.44
N THR A 526 8.24 -13.66 15.25
CA THR A 526 7.53 -12.42 14.94
C THR A 526 6.25 -12.27 15.76
N LYS A 527 5.55 -13.36 16.10
CA LYS A 527 4.41 -13.33 17.01
C LYS A 527 4.81 -12.82 18.38
N GLU A 528 5.83 -13.44 18.99
CA GLU A 528 6.37 -13.07 20.30
C GLU A 528 6.74 -11.58 20.38
N ALA A 529 7.38 -11.08 19.31
CA ALA A 529 7.79 -9.68 19.22
C ALA A 529 6.62 -8.71 18.99
N ARG A 530 5.61 -9.08 18.17
CA ARG A 530 4.41 -8.27 17.97
C ARG A 530 3.61 -8.10 19.24
N GLU A 531 3.38 -9.21 19.98
CA GLU A 531 2.70 -9.17 21.28
C GLU A 531 3.37 -8.17 22.24
N TYR A 532 4.70 -8.22 22.31
CA TYR A 532 5.46 -7.27 23.13
C TYR A 532 5.26 -5.81 22.68
N ILE A 533 5.34 -5.53 21.37
CA ILE A 533 5.19 -4.18 20.83
C ILE A 533 3.76 -3.66 21.08
N LEU A 534 2.74 -4.47 20.85
CA LEU A 534 1.35 -4.12 21.10
C LEU A 534 1.14 -3.74 22.58
N THR A 535 1.44 -4.67 23.48
CA THR A 535 1.13 -4.53 24.92
C THR A 535 2.03 -3.51 25.62
N GLU A 536 3.34 -3.52 25.34
CA GLU A 536 4.31 -2.75 26.11
C GLU A 536 4.58 -1.35 25.53
N VAL A 537 4.23 -1.10 24.26
CA VAL A 537 4.57 0.15 23.59
C VAL A 537 3.33 0.86 23.05
N ILE A 538 2.58 0.24 22.13
CA ILE A 538 1.47 0.89 21.43
C ILE A 538 0.33 1.19 22.39
N GLU A 539 -0.20 0.18 23.10
CA GLU A 539 -1.36 0.32 24.01
C GLU A 539 -1.03 1.17 25.24
N LYS A 540 0.25 1.25 25.65
CA LYS A 540 0.68 2.17 26.70
C LYS A 540 0.78 3.62 26.22
N CYS A 541 1.11 3.85 24.96
CA CYS A 541 1.17 5.17 24.37
C CYS A 541 -0.24 5.73 24.08
N ILE A 542 -1.09 4.92 23.45
CA ILE A 542 -2.49 5.23 23.17
C ILE A 542 -3.33 3.96 23.34
N PRO A 543 -4.24 3.95 24.35
CA PRO A 543 -4.97 2.73 24.73
C PRO A 543 -6.13 2.37 23.78
N GLY A 544 -6.30 3.11 22.69
CA GLY A 544 -7.30 2.89 21.67
C GLY A 544 -7.70 4.16 20.93
N PRO A 545 -8.60 4.07 19.96
CA PRO A 545 -9.06 5.19 19.17
C PRO A 545 -9.67 6.29 20.04
N ARG A 546 -9.34 7.55 19.73
CA ARG A 546 -9.99 8.71 20.36
C ARG A 546 -11.48 8.71 20.05
N PRO A 547 -12.33 9.18 21.00
CA PRO A 547 -13.80 9.14 20.85
C PRO A 547 -14.33 10.09 19.78
N SER A 548 -13.51 10.99 19.25
CA SER A 548 -13.88 11.93 18.19
C SER A 548 -12.68 12.26 17.31
N VAL A 549 -12.95 12.64 16.07
CA VAL A 549 -11.92 13.16 15.16
C VAL A 549 -11.27 14.43 15.69
N GLY A 550 -10.02 14.66 15.32
CA GLY A 550 -9.21 15.78 15.76
C GLY A 550 -9.86 17.15 15.46
N ALA A 551 -9.44 18.20 16.19
CA ALA A 551 -10.04 19.54 16.09
C ALA A 551 -9.95 20.15 14.68
N TYR A 552 -8.94 19.79 13.92
CA TYR A 552 -8.73 20.27 12.54
C TYR A 552 -9.29 19.31 11.48
N ALA A 553 -9.71 18.10 11.86
CA ALA A 553 -10.34 17.15 10.95
C ALA A 553 -11.76 17.62 10.57
N PRO A 554 -12.18 17.43 9.34
CA PRO A 554 -13.55 17.70 8.94
C PRO A 554 -14.49 16.76 9.69
N LYS A 555 -15.61 17.30 10.18
CA LYS A 555 -16.71 16.52 10.76
C LYS A 555 -17.70 16.18 9.65
N ILE A 556 -18.40 15.05 9.77
CA ILE A 556 -19.44 14.64 8.85
C ILE A 556 -20.76 14.53 9.58
N ILE A 557 -21.81 15.16 9.04
CA ILE A 557 -23.20 14.94 9.42
C ILE A 557 -23.84 14.15 8.30
N GLN A 558 -24.41 12.99 8.65
CA GLN A 558 -25.20 12.20 7.70
C GLN A 558 -26.68 12.43 7.95
N ILE A 559 -27.45 12.66 6.88
CA ILE A 559 -28.90 12.70 6.88
C ILE A 559 -29.43 11.86 5.72
N GLN A 560 -30.62 11.32 5.88
CA GLN A 560 -31.33 10.58 4.85
C GLN A 560 -32.45 11.43 4.27
N ILE A 561 -32.50 11.57 2.96
CA ILE A 561 -33.61 12.23 2.24
C ILE A 561 -34.32 11.23 1.33
N ASP A 562 -35.56 11.55 0.94
CA ASP A 562 -36.26 10.77 -0.06
C ASP A 562 -35.50 10.82 -1.41
N PRO A 563 -35.16 9.67 -2.02
CA PRO A 563 -34.50 9.63 -3.34
C PRO A 563 -35.20 10.46 -4.41
N GLN A 564 -36.54 10.61 -4.36
CA GLN A 564 -37.30 11.45 -5.28
C GLN A 564 -36.98 12.94 -5.12
N LYS A 565 -36.43 13.37 -3.98
CA LYS A 565 -36.06 14.76 -3.67
C LYS A 565 -34.60 15.10 -4.00
N ILE A 566 -33.79 14.12 -4.40
CA ILE A 566 -32.38 14.35 -4.78
C ILE A 566 -32.30 15.41 -5.88
N GLY A 567 -33.17 15.32 -6.89
CA GLY A 567 -33.22 16.30 -7.97
C GLY A 567 -33.50 17.74 -7.50
N ASP A 568 -34.32 17.92 -6.46
CA ASP A 568 -34.62 19.23 -5.87
C ASP A 568 -33.42 19.78 -5.10
N VAL A 569 -32.73 18.93 -4.34
CA VAL A 569 -31.54 19.30 -3.55
C VAL A 569 -30.35 19.63 -4.46
N VAL A 570 -30.13 18.83 -5.48
CA VAL A 570 -29.06 19.09 -6.47
C VAL A 570 -29.40 20.31 -7.32
N GLY A 571 -30.65 20.43 -7.74
CA GLY A 571 -31.12 21.50 -8.60
C GLY A 571 -30.64 21.38 -10.04
N GLN A 572 -31.20 22.21 -10.93
CA GLN A 572 -30.87 22.19 -12.36
C GLN A 572 -29.36 22.43 -12.56
N ARG A 573 -28.64 21.47 -13.14
CA ARG A 573 -27.17 21.48 -13.35
C ARG A 573 -26.37 21.73 -12.07
N GLY A 574 -26.84 21.27 -10.93
CA GLY A 574 -26.16 21.42 -9.64
C GLY A 574 -26.29 22.80 -8.99
N LYS A 575 -27.15 23.69 -9.51
CA LYS A 575 -27.25 25.08 -9.04
C LYS A 575 -27.62 25.21 -7.57
N THR A 576 -28.58 24.39 -7.09
CA THR A 576 -29.07 24.49 -5.71
C THR A 576 -27.99 24.04 -4.73
N ILE A 577 -27.39 22.86 -4.95
CA ILE A 577 -26.35 22.33 -4.09
C ILE A 577 -25.11 23.23 -4.07
N ASN A 578 -24.68 23.76 -5.22
CA ASN A 578 -23.56 24.69 -5.29
C ASN A 578 -23.84 25.98 -4.51
N THR A 579 -25.07 26.49 -4.53
CA THR A 579 -25.46 27.67 -3.73
C THR A 579 -25.38 27.37 -2.24
N ILE A 580 -25.75 26.17 -1.79
CA ILE A 580 -25.60 25.75 -0.37
C ILE A 580 -24.12 25.70 -0.01
N ILE A 581 -23.29 25.06 -0.82
CA ILE A 581 -21.84 24.95 -0.64
C ILE A 581 -21.18 26.34 -0.58
N GLU A 582 -21.51 27.25 -1.49
CA GLU A 582 -20.96 28.61 -1.52
C GLU A 582 -21.36 29.43 -0.29
N ARG A 583 -22.61 29.27 0.22
CA ARG A 583 -23.09 30.01 1.40
C ARG A 583 -22.49 29.51 2.72
N THR A 584 -22.25 28.23 2.82
CA THR A 584 -21.85 27.58 4.09
C THR A 584 -20.38 27.17 4.13
N GLY A 585 -19.74 27.04 2.97
CA GLY A 585 -18.35 26.59 2.87
C GLY A 585 -18.15 25.10 3.19
N VAL A 586 -19.22 24.30 3.28
CA VAL A 586 -19.15 22.86 3.49
C VAL A 586 -19.01 22.11 2.18
N LYS A 587 -18.60 20.83 2.23
CA LYS A 587 -18.69 19.87 1.12
C LYS A 587 -19.93 19.00 1.32
N ILE A 588 -20.64 18.68 0.25
CA ILE A 588 -21.86 17.88 0.29
C ILE A 588 -21.78 16.79 -0.78
N ASP A 589 -21.97 15.55 -0.36
CA ASP A 589 -22.07 14.38 -1.23
C ASP A 589 -23.44 13.74 -1.03
N ILE A 590 -24.07 13.25 -2.13
CA ILE A 590 -25.39 12.61 -2.11
C ILE A 590 -25.30 11.32 -2.90
N THR A 591 -25.72 10.19 -2.28
CA THR A 591 -25.83 8.91 -2.98
C THR A 591 -27.17 8.78 -3.69
N ASP A 592 -27.26 7.85 -4.64
CA ASP A 592 -28.50 7.56 -5.38
C ASP A 592 -29.63 7.06 -4.48
N GLU A 593 -29.29 6.51 -3.29
CA GLU A 593 -30.24 6.06 -2.27
C GLU A 593 -30.74 7.19 -1.36
N GLY A 594 -30.22 8.42 -1.54
CA GLY A 594 -30.62 9.60 -0.78
C GLY A 594 -29.87 9.81 0.54
N ALA A 595 -28.75 9.10 0.76
CA ALA A 595 -27.86 9.42 1.88
C ALA A 595 -27.07 10.70 1.54
N VAL A 596 -27.17 11.72 2.41
CA VAL A 596 -26.49 13.01 2.23
C VAL A 596 -25.43 13.15 3.32
N SER A 597 -24.17 13.30 2.90
CA SER A 597 -23.03 13.56 3.77
C SER A 597 -22.63 15.03 3.69
N ILE A 598 -22.74 15.75 4.79
CA ILE A 598 -22.37 17.17 4.95
C ILE A 598 -21.05 17.23 5.71
N CYS A 599 -20.00 17.69 5.07
CA CYS A 599 -18.65 17.67 5.60
C CYS A 599 -18.09 19.08 5.79
N GLY A 600 -17.60 19.39 6.98
CA GLY A 600 -17.01 20.69 7.30
C GLY A 600 -16.28 20.70 8.66
N VAL A 601 -15.54 21.76 8.91
CA VAL A 601 -14.84 21.98 10.20
C VAL A 601 -15.71 22.77 11.18
N ASP A 602 -16.48 23.74 10.69
CA ASP A 602 -17.35 24.60 11.50
C ASP A 602 -18.75 23.99 11.70
N ALA A 603 -19.09 23.65 12.92
CA ALA A 603 -20.36 23.03 13.27
C ALA A 603 -21.59 23.88 12.93
N LYS A 604 -21.47 25.22 12.97
CA LYS A 604 -22.58 26.11 12.64
C LYS A 604 -22.90 26.09 11.15
N SER A 605 -21.87 26.16 10.33
CA SER A 605 -21.98 26.05 8.86
C SER A 605 -22.59 24.72 8.43
N MET A 606 -22.19 23.63 9.07
CA MET A 606 -22.73 22.29 8.80
C MET A 606 -24.21 22.19 9.18
N GLU A 607 -24.59 22.71 10.33
CA GLU A 607 -25.99 22.72 10.79
C GLU A 607 -26.88 23.63 9.92
N GLU A 608 -26.31 24.73 9.41
CA GLU A 608 -26.99 25.60 8.44
C GLU A 608 -27.23 24.88 7.12
N ALA A 609 -26.22 24.20 6.57
CA ALA A 609 -26.33 23.40 5.36
C ALA A 609 -27.37 22.28 5.53
N LYS A 610 -27.33 21.55 6.65
CA LYS A 610 -28.32 20.52 7.00
C LYS A 610 -29.73 21.05 6.96
N LYS A 611 -29.99 22.19 7.64
CA LYS A 611 -31.32 22.83 7.65
C LYS A 611 -31.78 23.22 6.24
N MET A 612 -30.88 23.75 5.41
CA MET A 612 -31.23 24.10 4.03
C MET A 612 -31.64 22.86 3.23
N ILE A 613 -30.90 21.75 3.36
CA ILE A 613 -31.18 20.49 2.66
C ILE A 613 -32.50 19.90 3.18
N GLU A 614 -32.71 19.84 4.49
CA GLU A 614 -33.95 19.33 5.09
C GLU A 614 -35.17 20.13 4.62
N ILE A 615 -35.07 21.48 4.56
CA ILE A 615 -36.13 22.33 4.04
C ILE A 615 -36.43 22.01 2.56
N ILE A 616 -35.41 21.80 1.74
CA ILE A 616 -35.58 21.52 0.29
C ILE A 616 -36.18 20.13 0.07
N ALA A 617 -35.75 19.15 0.88
CA ALA A 617 -36.15 17.75 0.76
C ALA A 617 -37.54 17.44 1.36
N THR A 618 -38.09 18.34 2.20
CA THR A 618 -39.36 18.14 2.86
C THR A 618 -40.52 18.75 2.05
N ASP A 619 -41.65 18.08 2.02
CA ASP A 619 -42.88 18.67 1.51
C ASP A 619 -43.45 19.66 2.52
N PHE A 620 -43.79 20.87 2.03
CA PHE A 620 -44.22 21.95 2.90
C PHE A 620 -45.71 21.81 3.27
N GLU A 621 -45.98 21.88 4.55
CA GLU A 621 -47.34 21.82 5.09
C GLU A 621 -47.80 23.23 5.50
N GLN A 622 -49.13 23.41 5.43
CA GLN A 622 -49.75 24.65 5.93
C GLN A 622 -49.53 24.78 7.44
N GLY A 623 -49.09 25.99 7.86
CA GLY A 623 -48.78 26.29 9.25
C GLY A 623 -47.30 26.22 9.61
N GLN A 624 -46.44 25.70 8.77
CA GLN A 624 -44.98 25.72 9.00
C GLN A 624 -44.43 27.14 8.94
N ILE A 625 -43.43 27.42 9.80
CA ILE A 625 -42.80 28.73 9.93
C ILE A 625 -41.39 28.66 9.37
N PHE A 626 -41.04 29.62 8.51
CA PHE A 626 -39.72 29.75 7.88
C PHE A 626 -39.16 31.14 8.14
N THR A 627 -37.85 31.26 8.16
CA THR A 627 -37.14 32.52 8.08
C THR A 627 -36.50 32.62 6.70
N GLY A 628 -36.83 33.66 5.98
CA GLY A 628 -36.32 33.89 4.60
C GLY A 628 -35.89 35.31 4.36
N ARG A 629 -35.39 35.57 3.17
CA ARG A 629 -34.96 36.90 2.74
C ARG A 629 -35.82 37.40 1.60
N VAL A 630 -36.22 38.68 1.64
CA VAL A 630 -36.95 39.33 0.56
C VAL A 630 -36.05 39.48 -0.66
N ILE A 631 -36.37 38.74 -1.75
CA ILE A 631 -35.58 38.73 -2.99
C ILE A 631 -36.18 39.58 -4.13
N SER A 632 -37.49 39.84 -4.04
CA SER A 632 -38.19 40.68 -5.04
C SER A 632 -39.44 41.30 -4.42
N ILE A 633 -39.70 42.54 -4.76
CA ILE A 633 -40.90 43.30 -4.38
C ILE A 633 -41.67 43.64 -5.63
N LYS A 634 -43.01 43.45 -5.57
CA LYS A 634 -43.96 43.80 -6.62
C LYS A 634 -45.12 44.58 -5.96
N GLU A 635 -45.92 45.26 -6.77
CA GLU A 635 -47.09 46.04 -6.28
C GLU A 635 -48.07 45.21 -5.43
N PHE A 636 -48.17 43.90 -5.73
CA PHE A 636 -49.12 42.98 -5.05
C PHE A 636 -48.52 42.19 -3.89
N GLY A 637 -47.22 42.28 -3.63
CA GLY A 637 -46.56 41.52 -2.56
C GLY A 637 -45.05 41.40 -2.71
N ALA A 638 -44.44 40.69 -1.76
CA ALA A 638 -43.01 40.39 -1.74
C ALA A 638 -42.76 38.88 -1.96
N PHE A 639 -41.67 38.57 -2.61
CA PHE A 639 -41.17 37.21 -2.73
C PHE A 639 -40.06 36.99 -1.71
N VAL A 640 -40.21 35.93 -0.94
CA VAL A 640 -39.29 35.58 0.14
C VAL A 640 -38.64 34.24 -0.20
N GLU A 641 -37.32 34.27 -0.36
CA GLU A 641 -36.50 33.05 -0.48
C GLU A 641 -36.22 32.50 0.95
N PHE A 642 -36.68 31.30 1.24
CA PHE A 642 -36.54 30.66 2.54
C PHE A 642 -35.56 29.47 2.52
N ALA A 643 -35.19 29.01 1.31
CA ALA A 643 -34.07 28.10 1.05
C ALA A 643 -33.56 28.35 -0.37
N PRO A 644 -32.31 27.95 -0.71
CA PRO A 644 -31.77 28.13 -2.06
C PRO A 644 -32.70 27.57 -3.14
N GLY A 645 -33.15 28.45 -4.06
CA GLY A 645 -34.09 28.09 -5.14
C GLY A 645 -35.52 27.82 -4.70
N LYS A 646 -35.87 27.99 -3.44
CA LYS A 646 -37.25 27.89 -2.94
C LYS A 646 -37.75 29.27 -2.46
N GLU A 647 -38.72 29.78 -3.15
CA GLU A 647 -39.35 31.09 -2.87
C GLU A 647 -40.86 30.94 -2.66
N GLY A 648 -41.41 31.87 -1.91
CA GLY A 648 -42.85 31.98 -1.75
C GLY A 648 -43.29 33.42 -1.73
N MET A 649 -44.55 33.63 -2.07
CA MET A 649 -45.14 34.96 -2.21
C MET A 649 -45.88 35.36 -0.93
N VAL A 650 -45.53 36.51 -0.38
CA VAL A 650 -46.31 37.21 0.67
C VAL A 650 -47.12 38.29 0.03
N HIS A 651 -48.43 38.08 -0.06
CA HIS A 651 -49.32 39.09 -0.61
C HIS A 651 -49.31 40.35 0.29
N ILE A 652 -49.48 41.54 -0.29
CA ILE A 652 -49.47 42.83 0.43
C ILE A 652 -50.37 42.83 1.65
N SER A 653 -51.54 42.18 1.60
CA SER A 653 -52.48 42.08 2.73
C SER A 653 -52.02 41.10 3.85
N LYS A 654 -50.90 40.42 3.65
CA LYS A 654 -50.35 39.40 4.55
C LYS A 654 -49.00 39.83 5.17
N ILE A 655 -48.57 41.09 4.88
CA ILE A 655 -47.30 41.63 5.41
C ILE A 655 -47.43 42.07 6.86
N CYS A 656 -48.40 42.98 7.16
CA CYS A 656 -48.65 43.50 8.49
C CYS A 656 -50.17 43.55 8.82
N LYS A 657 -50.47 43.83 10.11
CA LYS A 657 -51.87 43.92 10.56
C LYS A 657 -52.57 45.21 10.05
N GLU A 658 -51.78 46.24 9.85
CA GLU A 658 -52.31 47.51 9.32
C GLU A 658 -52.37 47.51 7.78
N ARG A 659 -53.29 48.28 7.23
CA ARG A 659 -53.42 48.39 5.78
C ARG A 659 -52.32 49.30 5.21
N ILE A 660 -51.47 48.75 4.33
CA ILE A 660 -50.40 49.47 3.66
C ILE A 660 -50.77 49.74 2.21
N ASN A 661 -50.29 50.84 1.66
CA ASN A 661 -50.54 51.19 0.26
C ASN A 661 -49.48 50.63 -0.70
N ARG A 662 -48.24 50.49 -0.19
CA ARG A 662 -47.10 49.99 -0.98
C ARG A 662 -46.31 49.02 -0.11
N VAL A 663 -45.77 47.97 -0.72
CA VAL A 663 -44.94 46.95 -0.05
C VAL A 663 -43.65 47.56 0.47
N GLU A 664 -43.08 48.49 -0.28
CA GLU A 664 -41.84 49.22 0.05
C GLU A 664 -41.94 50.07 1.30
N ASP A 665 -43.17 50.40 1.76
CA ASP A 665 -43.37 51.15 3.01
C ASP A 665 -42.99 50.33 4.27
N VAL A 666 -42.92 48.98 4.14
CA VAL A 666 -42.69 48.05 5.24
C VAL A 666 -41.51 47.09 5.01
N LEU A 667 -41.25 46.74 3.75
CA LEU A 667 -40.22 45.75 3.38
C LEU A 667 -39.24 46.34 2.36
N THR A 668 -37.96 46.01 2.52
CA THR A 668 -36.93 46.32 1.55
C THR A 668 -36.28 45.05 1.00
N LEU A 669 -35.66 45.16 -0.17
CA LEU A 669 -34.88 44.03 -0.72
C LEU A 669 -33.74 43.65 0.21
N GLY A 670 -33.66 42.37 0.52
CA GLY A 670 -32.65 41.82 1.42
C GLY A 670 -33.11 41.66 2.86
N ASP A 671 -34.28 42.19 3.24
CA ASP A 671 -34.80 42.04 4.61
C ASP A 671 -34.98 40.58 4.97
N LYS A 672 -34.58 40.25 6.23
CA LYS A 672 -34.80 38.94 6.82
C LYS A 672 -36.16 38.94 7.52
N VAL A 673 -37.06 38.09 7.06
CA VAL A 673 -38.44 38.05 7.55
C VAL A 673 -38.82 36.61 7.98
N THR A 674 -39.61 36.53 9.02
CA THR A 674 -40.24 35.24 9.42
C THR A 674 -41.61 35.17 8.82
N VAL A 675 -41.92 34.02 8.16
CA VAL A 675 -43.15 33.78 7.43
C VAL A 675 -43.81 32.47 7.84
N ILE A 676 -45.10 32.40 7.85
CA ILE A 676 -45.87 31.16 8.02
C ILE A 676 -46.46 30.71 6.67
N CYS A 677 -46.38 29.42 6.37
CA CYS A 677 -46.89 28.83 5.15
C CYS A 677 -48.42 28.77 5.19
N LEU A 678 -49.06 29.29 4.15
CA LEU A 678 -50.51 29.23 3.94
C LEU A 678 -50.91 28.11 2.96
N GLY A 679 -49.96 27.34 2.46
CA GLY A 679 -50.17 26.34 1.40
C GLY A 679 -49.85 26.91 -0.01
N LYS A 680 -50.26 26.14 -1.04
CA LYS A 680 -50.06 26.53 -2.44
C LYS A 680 -51.21 27.38 -2.96
N ASP A 681 -50.89 28.43 -3.71
CA ASP A 681 -51.91 29.23 -4.42
C ASP A 681 -52.52 28.49 -5.62
N LYS A 682 -53.51 29.09 -6.29
CA LYS A 682 -54.20 28.49 -7.47
C LYS A 682 -53.24 28.20 -8.64
N MET A 683 -52.04 28.75 -8.61
CA MET A 683 -50.99 28.58 -9.64
C MET A 683 -49.91 27.60 -9.17
N GLY A 684 -50.10 26.94 -8.02
CA GLY A 684 -49.16 25.98 -7.46
C GLY A 684 -47.95 26.59 -6.73
N ARG A 685 -47.89 27.93 -6.55
CA ARG A 685 -46.81 28.63 -5.88
C ARG A 685 -47.06 28.68 -4.38
N MET A 686 -45.98 28.61 -3.59
CA MET A 686 -46.05 28.77 -2.12
C MET A 686 -46.58 30.16 -1.73
N SER A 687 -47.57 30.22 -0.85
CA SER A 687 -48.13 31.43 -0.28
C SER A 687 -47.77 31.54 1.20
N PHE A 688 -47.32 32.70 1.60
CA PHE A 688 -46.86 33.00 2.94
C PHE A 688 -47.57 34.21 3.58
N SER A 689 -47.51 34.26 4.91
CA SER A 689 -47.96 35.41 5.71
C SER A 689 -46.89 35.76 6.74
N ILE A 690 -46.54 37.07 6.82
CA ILE A 690 -45.74 37.64 7.92
C ILE A 690 -46.65 37.96 9.10
N LYS A 691 -47.83 38.53 8.87
CA LYS A 691 -48.72 39.00 9.92
C LYS A 691 -49.29 37.86 10.80
N ASP A 692 -49.47 36.68 10.20
CA ASP A 692 -50.08 35.54 10.88
C ASP A 692 -49.05 34.69 11.66
N VAL A 693 -47.80 35.09 11.66
CA VAL A 693 -46.73 34.44 12.48
C VAL A 693 -47.04 34.67 13.94
N PRO A 694 -47.03 33.61 14.81
CA PRO A 694 -47.19 33.72 16.23
C PRO A 694 -46.11 34.63 16.85
N GLU A 695 -46.49 35.42 17.88
CA GLU A 695 -45.55 36.38 18.52
C GLU A 695 -44.31 35.71 19.09
N GLU A 696 -44.45 34.50 19.61
CA GLU A 696 -43.36 33.66 20.12
C GLU A 696 -42.30 33.30 19.08
N ALA A 697 -42.68 33.29 17.79
CA ALA A 697 -41.82 32.92 16.66
C ALA A 697 -41.27 34.15 15.91
N ARG A 698 -41.62 35.35 16.29
CA ARG A 698 -41.12 36.63 15.72
C ARG A 698 -39.82 37.07 16.42
N LYS A 699 -38.73 36.35 16.20
CA LYS A 699 -37.40 36.79 16.69
C LYS A 699 -36.55 37.33 15.56
#